data_92bf0c0cfc23cc10a2d11715e58741f2
#
_entry.id   92bf0c0cfc23cc10a2d11715e58741f2
#
_cell.length_a   1.000
_cell.length_b   1.000
_cell.length_c   1.000
_cell.angle_alpha   90.00
_cell.angle_beta   90.00
_cell.angle_gamma   90.00
#
_symmetry.space_group_name_H-M   'P 1'
#
loop_
_entity.id
_entity.type
_entity.pdbx_description
1 polymer ?
#
loop_
_entity_poly.entity_id
_entity_poly.type
_entity_poly.pdbx_seq_one_letter_code
_entity_poly.pdbx_strand_id
1 'polypeptide(L)'
;MTGNEIRKSFVDFFKSKEHKHFESASLIPDDKSLLLTVAGMVPFKPFFLGEKEAPFPRITTYQKCIRTNDLENVGRTPRHHTFFEMLGNFSFGDYFKKEAIEWSWEYITKVLKLDPERLYVSVYKTDDEAYEIWNKEIGVPEDRIVRLGEEDNWWAAGPVGSCGPCSEIYYDTQNMGKNNEEINCKPGDEGDRFLEIWNLVFTEWNRLEDGSLVPLPEKNIDTGAGLERIASVVQKKDNNFETDIFMPIIKGIEKVLDIKKEEFEITVKVIADHIRASVFLIADGVLPSNEGRGYILRKIIRRAFGAGIVAKQKLDITKDDLFLYKLVPYVVENMKEAYPELVEKQEYIEKVLKLEQERFALTLKNGIEMLTEEIEKMDKEGIKKLSADASFKLYDTFGLPFELTELILENQWYEVSEEEFNQKLEEQVKRSKNSRVTVSDMIKDDFIDKFFEEHGKTEFTGYEKFEDEGKILHIAKSEGISGYEVIFDRTPFYAESGGQVADTGIITSGEFEGKVVNVVKKHDVFIHQVEIVKGIAPAVGAEVKMKIDADRRKDIQRNHTATHILHKVLRENLGTHVEQSGSLVDDEKLRFDFSHYEAIEPEMIEKIEKAVNDIILSNLKVKIDFENIEDAKKRGAMALFSDKYGDVVRVVEIDGYSIELCGGAHVKSTGEIGLFNIESESGIASGTRRITATTGHASLKYVNKLEEKLSKVAGMLKTDGKNVVDVVEKYIAEAKSIVKEYEQLQTKLVKYEINELLENVDEINGVKVLKAAFANKDVNELKEIVDRGKEKLQSGIIILGTNNDGKAIFVVGVTKDLISKVKAGEIVKVAAQVAGGNGGGRPDFAQAGGKDGNAVKEAVDKAFEFVNEKL
;
A
#
# COMPACT_ATOMS: atom_id res chain seq x y z
N MET A 1 -22.84 -16.96 29.15
CA MET A 1 -23.36 -16.37 27.90
C MET A 1 -22.21 -16.33 26.91
N THR A 2 -22.50 -16.63 25.65
CA THR A 2 -21.55 -16.46 24.54
C THR A 2 -21.46 -15.00 24.11
N GLY A 3 -20.46 -14.63 23.32
CA GLY A 3 -20.36 -13.28 22.75
C GLY A 3 -21.60 -12.88 21.94
N ASN A 4 -22.15 -13.79 21.14
CA ASN A 4 -23.40 -13.56 20.39
C ASN A 4 -24.61 -13.33 21.31
N GLU A 5 -24.73 -14.12 22.38
CA GLU A 5 -25.78 -13.91 23.40
C GLU A 5 -25.64 -12.58 24.13
N ILE A 6 -24.41 -12.13 24.40
CA ILE A 6 -24.15 -10.83 25.03
C ILE A 6 -24.58 -9.70 24.08
N ARG A 7 -24.15 -9.71 22.80
CA ARG A 7 -24.59 -8.71 21.80
C ARG A 7 -26.12 -8.62 21.73
N LYS A 8 -26.74 -9.77 21.59
CA LYS A 8 -28.20 -9.85 21.49
C LYS A 8 -28.88 -9.33 22.77
N SER A 9 -28.45 -9.77 23.94
CA SER A 9 -29.03 -9.35 25.21
C SER A 9 -28.89 -7.85 25.47
N PHE A 10 -27.76 -7.24 25.04
CA PHE A 10 -27.56 -5.79 25.15
C PHE A 10 -28.54 -5.02 24.25
N VAL A 11 -28.61 -5.40 23.01
CA VAL A 11 -29.54 -4.77 22.05
C VAL A 11 -30.99 -4.94 22.52
N ASP A 12 -31.38 -6.15 22.92
CA ASP A 12 -32.76 -6.43 23.39
C ASP A 12 -33.09 -5.66 24.66
N PHE A 13 -32.14 -5.52 25.59
CA PHE A 13 -32.31 -4.72 26.80
C PHE A 13 -32.54 -3.25 26.47
N PHE A 14 -31.69 -2.63 25.63
CA PHE A 14 -31.87 -1.23 25.27
C PHE A 14 -33.05 -0.97 24.35
N LYS A 15 -33.44 -1.94 23.51
CA LYS A 15 -34.75 -1.88 22.83
C LYS A 15 -35.92 -1.82 23.81
N SER A 16 -35.85 -2.52 24.95
CA SER A 16 -36.87 -2.42 25.99
C SER A 16 -36.92 -1.06 26.69
N LYS A 17 -35.83 -0.28 26.55
CA LYS A 17 -35.72 1.12 27.01
C LYS A 17 -35.94 2.11 25.83
N GLU A 18 -36.65 1.67 24.81
CA GLU A 18 -37.05 2.47 23.63
C GLU A 18 -35.89 2.93 22.71
N HIS A 19 -34.74 2.27 22.79
CA HIS A 19 -33.67 2.55 21.85
C HIS A 19 -33.90 1.87 20.49
N LYS A 20 -33.55 2.57 19.42
CA LYS A 20 -33.51 2.01 18.07
C LYS A 20 -32.15 1.35 17.84
N HIS A 21 -32.18 0.08 17.42
CA HIS A 21 -30.93 -0.59 17.04
C HIS A 21 -30.45 -0.12 15.66
N PHE A 22 -29.17 0.20 15.59
CA PHE A 22 -28.43 0.50 14.37
C PHE A 22 -27.35 -0.55 14.20
N GLU A 23 -27.22 -1.04 12.96
CA GLU A 23 -26.15 -1.96 12.59
C GLU A 23 -24.79 -1.25 12.73
N SER A 24 -23.73 -2.06 12.90
CA SER A 24 -22.37 -1.55 12.98
C SER A 24 -21.97 -0.79 11.71
N ALA A 25 -21.52 0.44 11.86
CA ALA A 25 -20.95 1.21 10.75
C ALA A 25 -19.60 0.62 10.31
N SER A 26 -19.10 1.10 9.16
CA SER A 26 -17.80 0.74 8.63
C SER A 26 -16.65 1.14 9.57
N LEU A 27 -15.56 0.38 9.52
CA LEU A 27 -14.28 0.76 10.14
C LEU A 27 -13.63 1.97 9.45
N ILE A 28 -14.11 2.33 8.27
CA ILE A 28 -13.73 3.56 7.56
C ILE A 28 -14.75 4.64 7.95
N PRO A 29 -14.40 5.59 8.84
CA PRO A 29 -15.35 6.61 9.28
C PRO A 29 -15.57 7.69 8.21
N ASP A 30 -16.73 8.33 8.26
CA ASP A 30 -17.01 9.55 7.48
C ASP A 30 -16.25 10.77 8.04
N ASP A 31 -15.83 10.73 9.30
CA ASP A 31 -15.03 11.79 9.95
C ASP A 31 -13.60 11.82 9.41
N LYS A 32 -13.24 12.91 8.72
CA LYS A 32 -11.90 13.11 8.12
C LYS A 32 -10.77 13.21 9.13
N SER A 33 -11.07 13.59 10.37
CA SER A 33 -10.08 13.70 11.43
C SER A 33 -9.59 12.34 11.91
N LEU A 34 -10.30 11.25 11.58
CA LEU A 34 -10.01 9.90 12.00
C LEU A 34 -9.63 8.99 10.82
N LEU A 35 -8.59 8.21 11.00
CA LEU A 35 -8.21 7.18 10.02
C LEU A 35 -9.16 5.97 10.06
N LEU A 36 -9.58 5.59 11.27
CA LEU A 36 -10.40 4.40 11.51
C LEU A 36 -11.46 4.72 12.57
N THR A 37 -12.52 3.93 12.61
CA THR A 37 -13.56 4.03 13.64
C THR A 37 -13.01 3.49 14.97
N VAL A 38 -12.75 4.38 15.91
CA VAL A 38 -12.07 4.08 17.20
C VAL A 38 -13.04 3.92 18.38
N ALA A 39 -14.30 4.31 18.22
CA ALA A 39 -15.33 4.26 19.27
C ALA A 39 -16.73 4.15 18.68
N GLY A 40 -17.68 3.68 19.50
CA GLY A 40 -19.08 3.47 19.12
C GLY A 40 -19.81 4.72 18.70
N MET A 41 -19.40 5.89 19.22
CA MET A 41 -20.04 7.18 18.94
C MET A 41 -19.61 7.81 17.61
N VAL A 42 -18.49 7.36 17.01
CA VAL A 42 -17.93 8.00 15.79
C VAL A 42 -18.95 8.18 14.68
N PRO A 43 -19.79 7.21 14.33
CA PRO A 43 -20.83 7.37 13.31
C PRO A 43 -21.90 8.40 13.66
N PHE A 44 -22.04 8.74 14.95
CA PHE A 44 -23.07 9.60 15.49
C PHE A 44 -22.57 11.02 15.86
N LYS A 45 -21.27 11.31 15.66
CA LYS A 45 -20.63 12.58 16.03
C LYS A 45 -21.40 13.82 15.53
N PRO A 46 -21.92 13.89 14.28
CA PRO A 46 -22.70 15.04 13.83
C PRO A 46 -23.99 15.30 14.63
N PHE A 47 -24.60 14.26 15.21
CA PHE A 47 -25.78 14.38 16.04
C PHE A 47 -25.45 14.93 17.42
N PHE A 48 -24.33 14.51 18.02
CA PHE A 48 -23.85 15.06 19.28
C PHE A 48 -23.51 16.55 19.18
N LEU A 49 -22.97 17.00 18.03
CA LEU A 49 -22.62 18.40 17.80
C LEU A 49 -23.83 19.26 17.41
N GLY A 50 -25.00 18.67 17.14
CA GLY A 50 -26.16 19.38 16.63
C GLY A 50 -26.02 19.83 15.17
N GLU A 51 -25.04 19.33 14.44
CA GLU A 51 -24.85 19.59 13.01
C GLU A 51 -25.94 18.93 12.15
N LYS A 52 -26.47 17.81 12.63
CA LYS A 52 -27.58 17.08 12.02
C LYS A 52 -28.57 16.66 13.11
N GLU A 53 -29.85 16.64 12.76
CA GLU A 53 -30.89 16.09 13.60
C GLU A 53 -30.73 14.57 13.72
N ALA A 54 -30.75 14.05 14.97
CA ALA A 54 -30.67 12.61 15.18
C ALA A 54 -31.93 11.92 14.65
N PRO A 55 -31.79 10.81 13.90
CA PRO A 55 -32.95 10.10 13.34
C PRO A 55 -33.86 9.48 14.41
N PHE A 56 -33.29 9.23 15.58
CA PHE A 56 -34.01 8.76 16.77
C PHE A 56 -33.36 9.35 18.02
N PRO A 57 -34.12 9.71 19.08
CA PRO A 57 -33.53 10.28 20.30
C PRO A 57 -32.69 9.27 21.09
N ARG A 58 -32.95 7.95 20.91
CA ARG A 58 -32.25 6.86 21.59
C ARG A 58 -31.78 5.85 20.57
N ILE A 59 -30.46 5.58 20.55
CA ILE A 59 -29.85 4.60 19.64
C ILE A 59 -29.04 3.58 20.45
N THR A 60 -29.03 2.33 20.01
CA THR A 60 -28.13 1.28 20.53
C THR A 60 -27.45 0.54 19.38
N THR A 61 -26.18 0.16 19.58
CA THR A 61 -25.41 -0.59 18.61
C THR A 61 -24.35 -1.47 19.28
N TYR A 62 -23.82 -2.44 18.54
CA TYR A 62 -22.53 -3.07 18.78
C TYR A 62 -21.61 -2.68 17.64
N GLN A 63 -20.74 -1.71 17.89
CA GLN A 63 -19.89 -1.10 16.86
C GLN A 63 -18.54 -1.76 16.81
N LYS A 64 -18.13 -2.21 15.61
CA LYS A 64 -16.75 -2.63 15.36
C LYS A 64 -15.81 -1.42 15.42
N CYS A 65 -14.70 -1.59 16.15
CA CYS A 65 -13.73 -0.55 16.43
C CYS A 65 -12.30 -1.05 16.19
N ILE A 66 -11.44 -0.14 15.79
CA ILE A 66 -9.99 -0.38 15.66
C ILE A 66 -9.22 0.66 16.47
N ARG A 67 -8.35 0.19 17.37
CA ARG A 67 -7.37 1.03 18.06
C ARG A 67 -5.96 0.47 17.84
N THR A 68 -5.02 1.35 17.56
CA THR A 68 -3.63 0.99 17.23
C THR A 68 -2.60 1.56 18.19
N ASN A 69 -3.04 2.37 19.16
CA ASN A 69 -2.17 2.99 20.15
C ASN A 69 -1.49 1.94 21.05
N ASP A 70 -2.19 0.83 21.32
CA ASP A 70 -1.74 -0.24 22.20
C ASP A 70 -1.31 -1.49 21.45
N LEU A 71 -0.89 -1.36 20.20
CA LEU A 71 -0.56 -2.50 19.34
C LEU A 71 0.50 -3.42 19.96
N GLU A 72 1.47 -2.84 20.66
CA GLU A 72 2.56 -3.55 21.33
C GLU A 72 2.10 -4.33 22.56
N ASN A 73 1.03 -3.87 23.22
CA ASN A 73 0.41 -4.53 24.36
C ASN A 73 -0.43 -5.77 23.99
N VAL A 74 -0.80 -5.91 22.69
CA VAL A 74 -1.58 -7.05 22.21
C VAL A 74 -0.80 -8.35 22.38
N GLY A 75 -1.42 -9.31 23.06
CA GLY A 75 -0.83 -10.59 23.40
C GLY A 75 -0.03 -10.59 24.70
N ARG A 76 0.47 -9.45 25.16
CA ARG A 76 1.23 -9.28 26.42
C ARG A 76 0.30 -9.02 27.60
N THR A 77 -0.79 -8.32 27.38
CA THR A 77 -1.82 -8.05 28.39
C THR A 77 -3.08 -8.90 28.14
N PRO A 78 -3.93 -9.12 29.15
CA PRO A 78 -5.15 -9.90 28.99
C PRO A 78 -6.30 -9.18 28.28
N ARG A 79 -6.21 -7.84 28.08
CA ARG A 79 -7.35 -6.96 27.75
C ARG A 79 -7.18 -6.09 26.51
N HIS A 80 -5.97 -5.91 25.95
CA HIS A 80 -5.75 -5.05 24.81
C HIS A 80 -5.95 -5.79 23.48
N HIS A 81 -6.68 -5.15 22.58
CA HIS A 81 -7.01 -5.64 21.25
C HIS A 81 -6.87 -4.55 20.20
N THR A 82 -6.44 -4.95 18.99
CA THR A 82 -6.46 -4.07 17.82
C THR A 82 -7.88 -3.88 17.32
N PHE A 83 -8.62 -4.98 17.13
CA PHE A 83 -10.03 -4.98 16.79
C PHE A 83 -10.86 -5.41 18.01
N PHE A 84 -11.89 -4.66 18.33
CA PHE A 84 -12.83 -5.01 19.38
C PHE A 84 -14.23 -4.47 19.04
N GLU A 85 -15.23 -4.95 19.78
CA GLU A 85 -16.58 -4.51 19.61
C GLU A 85 -17.03 -3.69 20.82
N MET A 86 -17.56 -2.51 20.54
CA MET A 86 -18.07 -1.60 21.56
C MET A 86 -19.60 -1.64 21.56
N LEU A 87 -20.18 -2.13 22.65
CA LEU A 87 -21.61 -2.07 22.91
C LEU A 87 -21.94 -0.66 23.38
N GLY A 88 -22.83 0.04 22.67
CA GLY A 88 -23.15 1.42 22.93
C GLY A 88 -24.66 1.69 23.04
N ASN A 89 -25.04 2.55 23.99
CA ASN A 89 -26.34 3.19 24.06
C ASN A 89 -26.15 4.70 24.10
N PHE A 90 -26.92 5.40 23.30
CA PHE A 90 -26.79 6.83 23.05
C PHE A 90 -28.10 7.54 23.27
N SER A 91 -28.01 8.77 23.84
CA SER A 91 -29.11 9.68 23.97
C SER A 91 -28.79 11.02 23.36
N PHE A 92 -29.67 11.53 22.53
CA PHE A 92 -29.56 12.83 21.88
C PHE A 92 -30.62 13.76 22.44
N GLY A 93 -30.26 14.47 23.53
CA GLY A 93 -31.17 15.40 24.21
C GLY A 93 -32.39 14.78 24.93
N ASP A 94 -32.41 13.46 25.17
CA ASP A 94 -33.58 12.78 25.74
C ASP A 94 -33.38 12.40 27.22
N TYR A 95 -32.49 11.41 27.50
CA TYR A 95 -32.11 11.07 28.87
C TYR A 95 -30.64 11.41 29.16
N PHE A 96 -30.30 11.48 30.48
CA PHE A 96 -28.98 11.87 30.89
C PHE A 96 -28.39 10.96 31.98
N LYS A 97 -27.59 11.48 32.92
CA LYS A 97 -26.79 10.71 33.88
C LYS A 97 -27.59 9.67 34.65
N LYS A 98 -28.77 10.03 35.15
CA LYS A 98 -29.55 9.17 36.02
C LYS A 98 -29.95 7.87 35.32
N GLU A 99 -30.62 7.98 34.20
CA GLU A 99 -31.07 6.81 33.42
C GLU A 99 -29.90 6.01 32.87
N ALA A 100 -28.85 6.68 32.42
CA ALA A 100 -27.64 6.00 31.94
C ALA A 100 -27.00 5.12 33.04
N ILE A 101 -26.87 5.65 34.24
CA ILE A 101 -26.32 4.94 35.40
C ILE A 101 -27.26 3.81 35.85
N GLU A 102 -28.56 4.10 35.99
CA GLU A 102 -29.56 3.11 36.41
C GLU A 102 -29.62 1.92 35.46
N TRP A 103 -29.66 2.18 34.12
CA TRP A 103 -29.80 1.12 33.14
C TRP A 103 -28.51 0.33 32.96
N SER A 104 -27.34 0.97 33.04
CA SER A 104 -26.08 0.24 33.00
C SER A 104 -25.95 -0.71 34.19
N TRP A 105 -26.26 -0.25 35.38
CA TRP A 105 -26.27 -1.08 36.59
C TRP A 105 -27.31 -2.21 36.53
N GLU A 106 -28.50 -1.90 36.03
CA GLU A 106 -29.55 -2.90 35.82
C GLU A 106 -29.08 -3.99 34.83
N TYR A 107 -28.49 -3.61 33.71
CA TYR A 107 -27.99 -4.56 32.73
C TYR A 107 -26.93 -5.48 33.33
N ILE A 108 -25.92 -4.91 33.98
CA ILE A 108 -24.80 -5.66 34.53
C ILE A 108 -25.26 -6.60 35.66
N THR A 109 -26.09 -6.12 36.55
CA THR A 109 -26.46 -6.90 37.78
C THR A 109 -27.65 -7.84 37.57
N LYS A 110 -28.66 -7.46 36.75
CA LYS A 110 -29.86 -8.27 36.56
C LYS A 110 -29.82 -9.13 35.30
N VAL A 111 -29.23 -8.61 34.17
CA VAL A 111 -29.16 -9.34 32.89
C VAL A 111 -27.90 -10.19 32.81
N LEU A 112 -26.73 -9.59 32.99
CA LEU A 112 -25.48 -10.32 33.03
C LEU A 112 -25.24 -11.09 34.33
N LYS A 113 -25.92 -10.72 35.40
CA LYS A 113 -25.88 -11.32 36.74
C LYS A 113 -24.46 -11.32 37.33
N LEU A 114 -23.71 -10.24 37.10
CA LEU A 114 -22.43 -10.05 37.77
C LEU A 114 -22.68 -9.72 39.27
N ASP A 115 -21.75 -10.16 40.11
CA ASP A 115 -21.80 -9.95 41.54
C ASP A 115 -21.56 -8.47 41.86
N PRO A 116 -22.57 -7.78 42.45
CA PRO A 116 -22.43 -6.38 42.84
C PRO A 116 -21.29 -6.11 43.84
N GLU A 117 -20.86 -7.11 44.60
CA GLU A 117 -19.76 -6.96 45.56
C GLU A 117 -18.38 -6.87 44.85
N ARG A 118 -18.32 -7.25 43.60
CA ARG A 118 -17.12 -7.15 42.77
C ARG A 118 -17.14 -5.95 41.81
N LEU A 119 -18.18 -5.12 41.90
CA LEU A 119 -18.30 -3.95 41.02
C LEU A 119 -17.83 -2.69 41.75
N TYR A 120 -17.01 -1.92 41.09
CA TYR A 120 -16.51 -0.62 41.50
C TYR A 120 -16.86 0.40 40.43
N VAL A 121 -16.97 1.68 40.82
CA VAL A 121 -17.26 2.74 39.86
C VAL A 121 -16.30 3.90 40.05
N SER A 122 -15.98 4.60 38.95
CA SER A 122 -15.29 5.88 39.03
C SER A 122 -16.21 7.02 38.62
N VAL A 123 -15.92 8.21 39.09
CA VAL A 123 -16.59 9.45 38.68
C VAL A 123 -15.54 10.55 38.52
N TYR A 124 -15.81 11.50 37.63
CA TYR A 124 -14.96 12.66 37.51
C TYR A 124 -14.89 13.45 38.83
N LYS A 125 -13.71 13.92 39.20
CA LYS A 125 -13.41 14.50 40.53
C LYS A 125 -14.39 15.57 41.03
N THR A 126 -15.03 16.31 40.09
CA THR A 126 -15.99 17.38 40.41
C THR A 126 -17.45 17.03 40.08
N ASP A 127 -17.71 15.80 39.63
CA ASP A 127 -19.07 15.37 39.27
C ASP A 127 -19.78 14.78 40.49
N ASP A 128 -20.28 15.69 41.36
CA ASP A 128 -21.02 15.31 42.53
C ASP A 128 -22.39 14.70 42.20
N GLU A 129 -23.00 15.08 41.06
CA GLU A 129 -24.26 14.52 40.61
C GLU A 129 -24.14 13.02 40.32
N ALA A 130 -23.16 12.62 39.52
CA ALA A 130 -22.91 11.20 39.23
C ALA A 130 -22.54 10.42 40.49
N TYR A 131 -21.75 11.02 41.42
CA TYR A 131 -21.41 10.41 42.70
C TYR A 131 -22.67 10.14 43.54
N GLU A 132 -23.59 11.13 43.64
CA GLU A 132 -24.82 10.98 44.42
C GLU A 132 -25.78 9.94 43.85
N ILE A 133 -25.89 9.85 42.51
CA ILE A 133 -26.69 8.83 41.84
C ILE A 133 -26.13 7.44 42.18
N TRP A 134 -24.84 7.22 42.05
CA TRP A 134 -24.19 5.94 42.37
C TRP A 134 -24.38 5.55 43.84
N ASN A 135 -24.13 6.50 44.75
CA ASN A 135 -24.15 6.20 46.20
C ASN A 135 -25.57 6.12 46.80
N LYS A 136 -26.41 7.11 46.46
CA LYS A 136 -27.73 7.23 47.13
C LYS A 136 -28.85 6.52 46.38
N GLU A 137 -28.84 6.54 45.07
CA GLU A 137 -29.94 5.96 44.27
C GLU A 137 -29.66 4.49 43.92
N ILE A 138 -28.47 4.19 43.46
CA ILE A 138 -28.04 2.83 43.13
C ILE A 138 -27.65 2.04 44.38
N GLY A 139 -27.05 2.73 45.37
CA GLY A 139 -26.61 2.12 46.61
C GLY A 139 -25.22 1.51 46.58
N VAL A 140 -24.34 1.96 45.69
CA VAL A 140 -22.94 1.55 45.69
C VAL A 140 -22.26 2.13 46.93
N PRO A 141 -21.58 1.31 47.78
CA PRO A 141 -20.84 1.78 48.93
C PRO A 141 -19.77 2.81 48.60
N GLU A 142 -19.54 3.78 49.49
CA GLU A 142 -18.56 4.87 49.28
C GLU A 142 -17.13 4.35 49.00
N ASP A 143 -16.73 3.26 49.61
CA ASP A 143 -15.42 2.63 49.44
C ASP A 143 -15.24 1.96 48.07
N ARG A 144 -16.32 1.86 47.29
CA ARG A 144 -16.31 1.35 45.91
C ARG A 144 -16.51 2.42 44.84
N ILE A 145 -16.58 3.70 45.24
CA ILE A 145 -16.69 4.84 44.34
C ILE A 145 -15.39 5.64 44.41
N VAL A 146 -14.69 5.71 43.28
CA VAL A 146 -13.40 6.41 43.20
C VAL A 146 -13.55 7.69 42.37
N ARG A 147 -12.97 8.81 42.88
CA ARG A 147 -12.92 10.07 42.12
C ARG A 147 -11.61 10.17 41.37
N LEU A 148 -11.65 10.26 40.08
CA LEU A 148 -10.50 10.30 39.19
C LEU A 148 -10.37 11.64 38.46
N GLY A 149 -9.21 11.90 37.87
CA GLY A 149 -8.89 13.14 37.21
C GLY A 149 -9.36 13.20 35.76
N GLU A 150 -8.77 14.17 35.05
CA GLU A 150 -9.06 14.39 33.61
C GLU A 150 -8.48 13.28 32.73
N GLU A 151 -7.41 12.64 33.16
CA GLU A 151 -6.76 11.56 32.41
C GLU A 151 -7.65 10.31 32.30
N ASP A 152 -8.47 10.04 33.34
CA ASP A 152 -9.29 8.84 33.41
C ASP A 152 -10.77 9.13 33.16
N ASN A 153 -11.35 10.15 33.83
CA ASN A 153 -12.77 10.41 33.81
C ASN A 153 -13.21 11.68 33.05
N TRP A 154 -12.43 12.06 32.01
CA TRP A 154 -12.85 13.05 31.02
C TRP A 154 -12.64 12.50 29.62
N TRP A 155 -13.72 12.29 28.90
CA TRP A 155 -13.66 11.74 27.55
C TRP A 155 -13.88 12.83 26.48
N ALA A 156 -13.19 12.74 25.36
CA ALA A 156 -13.32 13.63 24.22
C ALA A 156 -13.22 12.85 22.89
N ALA A 157 -14.06 13.23 21.92
CA ALA A 157 -14.10 12.64 20.58
C ALA A 157 -12.95 13.11 19.67
N GLY A 158 -11.78 13.32 20.24
CA GLY A 158 -10.58 13.83 19.59
C GLY A 158 -10.13 15.19 20.10
N PRO A 159 -9.17 15.83 19.41
CA PRO A 159 -8.68 17.16 19.82
C PRO A 159 -9.77 18.24 19.74
N VAL A 160 -10.71 18.08 18.82
CA VAL A 160 -11.87 18.94 18.57
C VAL A 160 -13.13 18.09 18.53
N GLY A 161 -14.20 18.54 19.14
CA GLY A 161 -15.49 17.87 19.12
C GLY A 161 -16.14 17.69 20.50
N SER A 162 -17.19 16.88 20.55
CA SER A 162 -17.97 16.64 21.76
C SER A 162 -17.13 15.99 22.86
N CYS A 163 -17.31 16.47 24.09
CA CYS A 163 -16.58 15.98 25.25
C CYS A 163 -17.38 16.18 26.55
N GLY A 164 -16.96 15.54 27.62
CA GLY A 164 -17.55 15.69 28.92
C GLY A 164 -16.99 14.76 29.99
N PRO A 165 -17.38 14.93 31.24
CA PRO A 165 -17.04 14.02 32.32
C PRO A 165 -17.61 12.63 32.05
N CYS A 166 -16.94 11.59 32.53
CA CYS A 166 -17.44 10.24 32.42
C CYS A 166 -17.39 9.48 33.76
N SER A 167 -18.10 8.38 33.78
CA SER A 167 -18.12 7.43 34.88
C SER A 167 -17.90 6.03 34.36
N GLU A 168 -16.95 5.33 34.94
CA GLU A 168 -16.59 3.99 34.50
C GLU A 168 -17.01 2.93 35.49
N ILE A 169 -17.35 1.75 34.97
CA ILE A 169 -17.70 0.58 35.79
C ILE A 169 -16.57 -0.44 35.62
N TYR A 170 -16.01 -0.82 36.74
CA TYR A 170 -14.92 -1.78 36.88
C TYR A 170 -15.40 -3.08 37.53
N TYR A 171 -14.83 -4.16 37.12
CA TYR A 171 -15.00 -5.46 37.75
C TYR A 171 -13.69 -5.88 38.44
N ASP A 172 -13.73 -6.16 39.76
CA ASP A 172 -12.59 -6.73 40.48
C ASP A 172 -12.43 -8.21 40.09
N THR A 173 -11.43 -8.46 39.27
CA THR A 173 -11.11 -9.82 38.82
C THR A 173 -10.49 -10.66 39.93
N GLN A 174 -10.08 -10.04 41.04
CA GLN A 174 -9.28 -10.62 42.11
C GLN A 174 -7.91 -11.09 41.70
N ASN A 175 -7.45 -10.70 40.52
CA ASN A 175 -6.09 -10.93 40.08
C ASN A 175 -5.14 -10.01 40.85
N MET A 176 -4.27 -10.57 41.64
CA MET A 176 -3.34 -9.81 42.50
C MET A 176 -2.00 -9.53 41.81
N GLY A 177 -1.87 -9.86 40.52
CA GLY A 177 -0.60 -9.71 39.82
C GLY A 177 0.47 -10.68 40.30
N LYS A 178 1.69 -10.56 39.74
CA LYS A 178 2.86 -11.34 40.20
C LYS A 178 3.29 -10.85 41.58
N ASN A 179 3.50 -11.78 42.53
CA ASN A 179 3.94 -11.48 43.90
C ASN A 179 2.97 -10.56 44.68
N ASN A 180 1.67 -10.52 44.37
CA ASN A 180 0.68 -9.64 44.99
C ASN A 180 0.96 -8.14 44.75
N GLU A 181 1.51 -7.77 43.63
CA GLU A 181 1.83 -6.38 43.29
C GLU A 181 0.58 -5.48 43.28
N GLU A 182 -0.57 -6.06 42.93
CA GLU A 182 -1.85 -5.35 42.81
C GLU A 182 -2.74 -5.42 44.09
N ILE A 183 -2.19 -5.82 45.20
CA ILE A 183 -2.99 -5.96 46.44
C ILE A 183 -3.63 -4.65 46.90
N ASN A 184 -2.96 -3.52 46.68
CA ASN A 184 -3.39 -2.17 47.10
C ASN A 184 -3.87 -1.30 45.92
N CYS A 185 -3.99 -1.85 44.70
CA CYS A 185 -4.46 -1.06 43.54
C CYS A 185 -5.93 -0.68 43.69
N LYS A 186 -6.30 0.39 42.99
CA LYS A 186 -7.66 0.93 42.94
C LYS A 186 -8.16 0.99 41.52
N PRO A 187 -9.45 1.14 41.27
CA PRO A 187 -9.95 1.50 39.93
C PRO A 187 -9.24 2.76 39.39
N GLY A 188 -8.79 2.71 38.14
CA GLY A 188 -7.98 3.76 37.52
C GLY A 188 -6.47 3.53 37.59
N ASP A 189 -5.98 2.71 38.54
CA ASP A 189 -4.55 2.33 38.55
C ASP A 189 -4.23 1.39 37.38
N GLU A 190 -2.98 1.46 36.89
CA GLU A 190 -2.48 0.47 35.92
C GLU A 190 -2.45 -0.93 36.55
N GLY A 191 -2.96 -1.93 35.84
CA GLY A 191 -2.98 -3.32 36.29
C GLY A 191 -4.16 -4.10 35.73
N ASP A 192 -4.23 -5.39 36.08
CA ASP A 192 -5.25 -6.33 35.59
C ASP A 192 -6.31 -6.70 36.62
N ARG A 193 -6.22 -6.16 37.85
CA ARG A 193 -7.18 -6.45 38.90
C ARG A 193 -8.54 -5.81 38.68
N PHE A 194 -8.55 -4.48 38.45
CA PHE A 194 -9.80 -3.73 38.20
C PHE A 194 -9.97 -3.54 36.71
N LEU A 195 -10.76 -4.44 36.10
CA LEU A 195 -11.02 -4.40 34.66
C LEU A 195 -12.17 -3.43 34.39
N GLU A 196 -11.89 -2.31 33.72
CA GLU A 196 -12.92 -1.43 33.16
C GLU A 196 -13.75 -2.20 32.13
N ILE A 197 -15.05 -2.32 32.35
CA ILE A 197 -15.99 -3.05 31.49
C ILE A 197 -16.97 -2.13 30.77
N TRP A 198 -17.21 -0.91 31.28
CA TRP A 198 -18.12 0.05 30.67
C TRP A 198 -17.74 1.48 31.03
N ASN A 199 -17.73 2.38 30.06
CA ASN A 199 -17.56 3.82 30.22
C ASN A 199 -18.87 4.53 29.87
N LEU A 200 -19.37 5.38 30.74
CA LEU A 200 -20.57 6.21 30.59
C LEU A 200 -20.14 7.68 30.46
N VAL A 201 -20.19 8.22 29.26
CA VAL A 201 -19.76 9.59 28.96
C VAL A 201 -20.96 10.52 28.97
N PHE A 202 -20.86 11.57 29.74
CA PHE A 202 -21.88 12.63 29.91
C PHE A 202 -21.47 13.81 29.04
N THR A 203 -21.87 13.78 27.79
CA THR A 203 -21.42 14.74 26.77
C THR A 203 -22.18 16.05 26.91
N GLU A 204 -21.52 17.08 27.43
CA GLU A 204 -22.08 18.39 27.71
C GLU A 204 -21.39 19.53 26.95
N TRP A 205 -20.15 19.30 26.42
CA TRP A 205 -19.30 20.33 25.88
C TRP A 205 -18.82 19.99 24.47
N ASN A 206 -18.57 21.04 23.69
CA ASN A 206 -17.82 20.96 22.44
C ASN A 206 -16.46 21.64 22.64
N ARG A 207 -15.36 20.93 22.38
CA ARG A 207 -14.00 21.47 22.39
C ARG A 207 -13.70 22.05 21.02
N LEU A 208 -13.36 23.35 20.97
CA LEU A 208 -12.96 24.05 19.75
C LEU A 208 -11.47 23.88 19.45
N GLU A 209 -11.03 24.34 18.26
CA GLU A 209 -9.62 24.25 17.84
C GLU A 209 -8.64 25.01 18.74
N ASP A 210 -9.09 26.07 19.42
CA ASP A 210 -8.30 26.81 20.40
C ASP A 210 -8.27 26.16 21.79
N GLY A 211 -8.91 25.01 21.95
CA GLY A 211 -9.01 24.26 23.20
C GLY A 211 -10.12 24.76 24.15
N SER A 212 -10.85 25.81 23.80
CA SER A 212 -11.97 26.30 24.61
C SER A 212 -13.15 25.35 24.57
N LEU A 213 -13.92 25.34 25.68
CA LEU A 213 -15.11 24.49 25.83
C LEU A 213 -16.36 25.35 25.69
N VAL A 214 -17.24 24.99 24.76
CA VAL A 214 -18.53 25.62 24.55
C VAL A 214 -19.63 24.60 24.90
N PRO A 215 -20.69 24.98 25.64
CA PRO A 215 -21.79 24.05 25.91
C PRO A 215 -22.41 23.53 24.62
N LEU A 216 -22.73 22.24 24.55
CA LEU A 216 -23.52 21.67 23.46
C LEU A 216 -24.97 22.21 23.51
N PRO A 217 -25.68 22.22 22.37
CA PRO A 217 -27.09 22.63 22.33
C PRO A 217 -27.96 21.81 23.27
N GLU A 218 -27.66 20.50 23.38
CA GLU A 218 -28.34 19.55 24.23
C GLU A 218 -27.35 18.68 24.99
N LYS A 219 -27.74 18.19 26.18
CA LYS A 219 -26.94 17.19 26.91
C LYS A 219 -27.17 15.81 26.33
N ASN A 220 -26.12 15.08 26.07
CA ASN A 220 -26.18 13.79 25.43
C ASN A 220 -25.50 12.69 26.25
N ILE A 221 -25.87 11.45 25.96
CA ILE A 221 -25.22 10.26 26.51
C ILE A 221 -24.51 9.52 25.40
N ASP A 222 -23.24 9.24 25.62
CA ASP A 222 -22.41 8.32 24.88
C ASP A 222 -21.94 7.23 25.83
N THR A 223 -22.15 5.96 25.52
CA THR A 223 -21.58 4.89 26.33
C THR A 223 -20.81 3.88 25.49
N GLY A 224 -19.80 3.28 26.09
CA GLY A 224 -19.00 2.25 25.45
C GLY A 224 -18.62 1.13 26.41
N ALA A 225 -19.21 -0.06 26.19
CA ALA A 225 -18.88 -1.27 26.92
C ALA A 225 -18.11 -2.25 26.01
N GLY A 226 -16.93 -2.70 26.45
CA GLY A 226 -16.12 -3.63 25.70
C GLY A 226 -16.73 -5.04 25.69
N LEU A 227 -17.19 -5.51 24.55
CA LEU A 227 -17.79 -6.86 24.43
C LEU A 227 -16.82 -7.95 24.91
N GLU A 228 -15.56 -7.88 24.48
CA GLU A 228 -14.54 -8.88 24.83
C GLU A 228 -14.26 -8.90 26.35
N ARG A 229 -14.23 -7.71 26.98
CA ARG A 229 -14.05 -7.57 28.42
C ARG A 229 -15.27 -8.12 29.19
N ILE A 230 -16.47 -7.78 28.77
CA ILE A 230 -17.70 -8.33 29.36
C ILE A 230 -17.75 -9.85 29.19
N ALA A 231 -17.37 -10.36 28.00
CA ALA A 231 -17.36 -11.80 27.74
C ALA A 231 -16.39 -12.54 28.68
N SER A 232 -15.19 -12.00 28.93
CA SER A 232 -14.24 -12.63 29.85
C SER A 232 -14.80 -12.70 31.27
N VAL A 233 -15.40 -11.64 31.78
CA VAL A 233 -16.01 -11.60 33.10
C VAL A 233 -17.20 -12.58 33.22
N VAL A 234 -18.12 -12.55 32.24
CA VAL A 234 -19.32 -13.41 32.22
C VAL A 234 -18.97 -14.89 32.11
N GLN A 235 -17.92 -15.20 31.32
CA GLN A 235 -17.43 -16.56 31.10
C GLN A 235 -16.42 -17.01 32.18
N LYS A 236 -16.09 -16.12 33.14
CA LYS A 236 -15.13 -16.37 34.21
C LYS A 236 -13.77 -16.79 33.68
N LYS A 237 -13.24 -16.01 32.74
CA LYS A 237 -11.93 -16.20 32.12
C LYS A 237 -10.95 -15.14 32.61
N ASP A 238 -9.70 -15.54 32.77
CA ASP A 238 -8.65 -14.64 33.27
C ASP A 238 -8.19 -13.63 32.22
N ASN A 239 -8.48 -13.91 30.93
CA ASN A 239 -8.19 -13.01 29.83
C ASN A 239 -9.22 -13.13 28.69
N ASN A 240 -9.30 -12.09 27.87
CA ASN A 240 -10.24 -12.01 26.73
C ASN A 240 -10.00 -13.12 25.70
N PHE A 241 -8.76 -13.56 25.51
CA PHE A 241 -8.38 -14.57 24.52
C PHE A 241 -8.85 -15.99 24.87
N GLU A 242 -9.35 -16.23 26.09
CA GLU A 242 -9.91 -17.50 26.53
C GLU A 242 -11.44 -17.60 26.37
N THR A 243 -12.05 -16.53 25.85
CA THR A 243 -13.48 -16.50 25.59
C THR A 243 -13.85 -17.25 24.30
N ASP A 244 -15.12 -17.49 24.11
CA ASP A 244 -15.67 -18.06 22.87
C ASP A 244 -15.45 -17.16 21.64
N ILE A 245 -15.14 -15.88 21.85
CA ILE A 245 -14.83 -14.92 20.78
C ILE A 245 -13.47 -15.25 20.14
N PHE A 246 -12.48 -15.72 20.91
CA PHE A 246 -11.13 -15.98 20.45
C PHE A 246 -10.77 -17.46 20.35
N MET A 247 -11.29 -18.31 21.23
CA MET A 247 -10.88 -19.72 21.30
C MET A 247 -11.09 -20.50 19.99
N PRO A 248 -12.13 -20.30 19.19
CA PRO A 248 -12.26 -20.95 17.89
C PRO A 248 -11.13 -20.55 16.91
N ILE A 249 -10.72 -19.28 16.94
CA ILE A 249 -9.63 -18.76 16.11
C ILE A 249 -8.30 -19.34 16.60
N ILE A 250 -8.06 -19.34 17.91
CA ILE A 250 -6.86 -19.90 18.53
C ILE A 250 -6.68 -21.39 18.18
N LYS A 251 -7.75 -22.19 18.30
CA LYS A 251 -7.71 -23.59 17.86
C LYS A 251 -7.42 -23.74 16.35
N GLY A 252 -7.90 -22.80 15.56
CA GLY A 252 -7.55 -22.72 14.14
C GLY A 252 -6.05 -22.46 13.92
N ILE A 253 -5.47 -21.57 14.70
CA ILE A 253 -4.03 -21.24 14.66
C ILE A 253 -3.19 -22.47 15.04
N GLU A 254 -3.52 -23.11 16.16
CA GLU A 254 -2.83 -24.32 16.63
C GLU A 254 -2.82 -25.40 15.54
N LYS A 255 -3.97 -25.64 14.91
CA LYS A 255 -4.11 -26.62 13.83
C LYS A 255 -3.34 -26.25 12.56
N VAL A 256 -3.40 -24.98 12.13
CA VAL A 256 -2.79 -24.53 10.87
C VAL A 256 -1.29 -24.42 10.99
N LEU A 257 -0.78 -23.97 12.15
CA LEU A 257 0.66 -23.83 12.41
C LEU A 257 1.30 -25.08 13.01
N ASP A 258 0.52 -26.03 13.48
CA ASP A 258 1.00 -27.22 14.23
C ASP A 258 1.85 -26.82 15.46
N ILE A 259 1.31 -25.89 16.25
CA ILE A 259 1.92 -25.39 17.51
C ILE A 259 0.91 -25.49 18.64
N LYS A 260 1.38 -25.44 19.89
CA LYS A 260 0.50 -25.40 21.06
C LYS A 260 0.48 -24.01 21.68
N LYS A 261 -0.70 -23.54 22.08
CA LYS A 261 -0.88 -22.22 22.73
C LYS A 261 0.08 -22.06 23.94
N GLU A 262 0.22 -23.10 24.76
CA GLU A 262 1.02 -23.04 25.99
C GLU A 262 2.51 -22.81 25.74
N GLU A 263 3.00 -23.20 24.56
CA GLU A 263 4.42 -23.04 24.17
C GLU A 263 4.68 -21.67 23.53
N PHE A 264 3.63 -21.07 22.89
CA PHE A 264 3.73 -19.85 22.09
C PHE A 264 2.60 -18.86 22.40
N GLU A 265 2.31 -18.64 23.68
CA GLU A 265 1.10 -17.93 24.13
C GLU A 265 0.97 -16.53 23.53
N ILE A 266 2.02 -15.70 23.58
CA ILE A 266 2.02 -14.35 23.02
C ILE A 266 1.79 -14.39 21.50
N THR A 267 2.54 -15.24 20.80
CA THR A 267 2.41 -15.38 19.33
C THR A 267 1.00 -15.76 18.92
N VAL A 268 0.39 -16.72 19.58
CA VAL A 268 -0.96 -17.20 19.27
C VAL A 268 -2.00 -16.11 19.51
N LYS A 269 -1.86 -15.35 20.61
CA LYS A 269 -2.73 -14.20 20.91
C LYS A 269 -2.59 -13.08 19.88
N VAL A 270 -1.35 -12.72 19.51
CA VAL A 270 -1.08 -11.71 18.47
C VAL A 270 -1.70 -12.13 17.13
N ILE A 271 -1.51 -13.40 16.72
CA ILE A 271 -2.10 -13.87 15.46
C ILE A 271 -3.63 -13.84 15.52
N ALA A 272 -4.23 -14.26 16.65
CA ALA A 272 -5.68 -14.30 16.81
C ALA A 272 -6.32 -12.91 16.73
N ASP A 273 -5.73 -11.92 17.40
CA ASP A 273 -6.16 -10.53 17.34
C ASP A 273 -6.01 -9.95 15.93
N HIS A 274 -4.82 -10.08 15.35
CA HIS A 274 -4.48 -9.44 14.09
C HIS A 274 -5.19 -10.07 12.88
N ILE A 275 -5.44 -11.39 12.89
CA ILE A 275 -6.24 -12.00 11.82
C ILE A 275 -7.69 -11.53 11.89
N ARG A 276 -8.26 -11.39 13.09
CA ARG A 276 -9.60 -10.85 13.29
C ARG A 276 -9.68 -9.40 12.78
N ALA A 277 -8.74 -8.53 13.18
CA ALA A 277 -8.64 -7.16 12.72
C ALA A 277 -8.47 -7.07 11.19
N SER A 278 -7.60 -7.90 10.60
CA SER A 278 -7.34 -7.90 9.16
C SER A 278 -8.56 -8.32 8.35
N VAL A 279 -9.29 -9.33 8.79
CA VAL A 279 -10.53 -9.79 8.13
C VAL A 279 -11.55 -8.68 8.05
N PHE A 280 -11.80 -7.96 9.16
CA PHE A 280 -12.77 -6.87 9.20
C PHE A 280 -12.32 -5.64 8.42
N LEU A 281 -11.06 -5.26 8.48
CA LEU A 281 -10.53 -4.15 7.68
C LEU A 281 -10.66 -4.40 6.18
N ILE A 282 -10.30 -5.61 5.73
CA ILE A 282 -10.42 -5.98 4.32
C ILE A 282 -11.89 -6.08 3.90
N ALA A 283 -12.75 -6.61 4.76
CA ALA A 283 -14.19 -6.67 4.50
C ALA A 283 -14.80 -5.27 4.33
N ASP A 284 -14.30 -4.28 5.04
CA ASP A 284 -14.73 -2.88 4.94
C ASP A 284 -14.00 -2.09 3.83
N GLY A 285 -13.19 -2.75 3.00
CA GLY A 285 -12.58 -2.16 1.80
C GLY A 285 -11.15 -1.65 1.98
N VAL A 286 -10.53 -1.83 3.16
CA VAL A 286 -9.12 -1.43 3.35
C VAL A 286 -8.20 -2.43 2.66
N LEU A 287 -7.29 -1.94 1.82
CA LEU A 287 -6.24 -2.75 1.19
C LEU A 287 -4.86 -2.40 1.77
N PRO A 288 -3.95 -3.39 1.88
CA PRO A 288 -2.59 -3.13 2.35
C PRO A 288 -1.86 -2.11 1.47
N SER A 289 -1.40 -1.00 2.06
CA SER A 289 -0.68 0.07 1.35
C SER A 289 0.49 0.61 2.18
N ASN A 290 1.20 1.62 1.67
CA ASN A 290 2.32 2.26 2.37
C ASN A 290 1.89 3.45 3.23
N GLU A 291 0.65 3.91 3.11
CA GLU A 291 0.17 5.12 3.79
C GLU A 291 -1.23 4.90 4.37
N GLY A 292 -1.60 5.71 5.34
CA GLY A 292 -2.93 5.77 5.93
C GLY A 292 -3.45 4.44 6.49
N ARG A 293 -4.71 4.16 6.25
CA ARG A 293 -5.41 2.94 6.74
C ARG A 293 -4.76 1.65 6.26
N GLY A 294 -4.32 1.65 5.00
CA GLY A 294 -3.68 0.47 4.39
C GLY A 294 -2.30 0.16 4.99
N TYR A 295 -1.58 1.16 5.49
CA TYR A 295 -0.34 0.95 6.24
C TYR A 295 -0.61 0.23 7.56
N ILE A 296 -1.66 0.63 8.28
CA ILE A 296 -2.08 -0.04 9.52
C ILE A 296 -2.40 -1.52 9.25
N LEU A 297 -3.23 -1.79 8.23
CA LEU A 297 -3.56 -3.16 7.84
C LEU A 297 -2.31 -3.96 7.47
N ARG A 298 -1.41 -3.38 6.69
CA ARG A 298 -0.14 -4.01 6.33
C ARG A 298 0.71 -4.33 7.56
N LYS A 299 0.82 -3.38 8.50
CA LYS A 299 1.60 -3.55 9.75
C LYS A 299 1.10 -4.75 10.54
N ILE A 300 -0.22 -4.87 10.76
CA ILE A 300 -0.80 -5.97 11.55
C ILE A 300 -0.68 -7.33 10.83
N ILE A 301 -0.89 -7.37 9.50
CA ILE A 301 -0.68 -8.61 8.71
C ILE A 301 0.77 -9.09 8.83
N ARG A 302 1.73 -8.20 8.65
CA ARG A 302 3.16 -8.53 8.69
C ARG A 302 3.59 -8.96 10.09
N ARG A 303 3.09 -8.30 11.12
CA ARG A 303 3.36 -8.67 12.52
C ARG A 303 2.84 -10.07 12.82
N ALA A 304 1.60 -10.37 12.46
CA ALA A 304 1.02 -11.71 12.68
C ALA A 304 1.74 -12.80 11.89
N PHE A 305 2.05 -12.54 10.62
CA PHE A 305 2.76 -13.51 9.77
C PHE A 305 4.18 -13.75 10.27
N GLY A 306 4.92 -12.69 10.56
CA GLY A 306 6.28 -12.77 11.10
C GLY A 306 6.34 -13.53 12.42
N ALA A 307 5.43 -13.24 13.36
CA ALA A 307 5.36 -13.94 14.64
C ALA A 307 5.17 -15.47 14.47
N GLY A 308 4.30 -15.88 13.53
CA GLY A 308 4.09 -17.30 13.22
C GLY A 308 5.30 -17.98 12.57
N ILE A 309 6.03 -17.28 11.70
CA ILE A 309 7.27 -17.78 11.08
C ILE A 309 8.36 -17.96 12.13
N VAL A 310 8.51 -16.98 13.03
CA VAL A 310 9.49 -17.05 14.13
C VAL A 310 9.18 -18.22 15.08
N ALA A 311 7.91 -18.41 15.44
CA ALA A 311 7.50 -19.55 16.29
C ALA A 311 7.84 -20.91 15.65
N LYS A 312 7.74 -21.00 14.32
CA LYS A 312 8.15 -22.20 13.58
C LYS A 312 9.65 -22.37 13.44
N GLN A 313 10.46 -21.40 13.83
CA GLN A 313 11.91 -21.36 13.65
C GLN A 313 12.34 -21.63 12.20
N LYS A 314 11.55 -21.13 11.23
CA LYS A 314 11.75 -21.44 9.82
C LYS A 314 12.38 -20.27 9.10
N LEU A 315 13.60 -20.44 8.61
CA LEU A 315 14.36 -19.42 7.88
C LEU A 315 14.11 -19.47 6.36
N ASP A 316 13.84 -20.66 5.81
CA ASP A 316 13.52 -20.79 4.38
C ASP A 316 12.00 -20.82 4.16
N ILE A 317 11.44 -19.66 3.91
CA ILE A 317 9.99 -19.44 3.78
C ILE A 317 9.56 -19.80 2.36
N THR A 318 8.66 -20.76 2.23
CA THR A 318 8.08 -21.23 0.98
C THR A 318 6.59 -20.84 0.88
N LYS A 319 5.97 -21.07 -0.28
CA LYS A 319 4.52 -20.85 -0.44
C LYS A 319 3.65 -21.69 0.51
N ASP A 320 4.15 -22.83 0.95
CA ASP A 320 3.42 -23.72 1.86
C ASP A 320 3.37 -23.16 3.29
N ASP A 321 4.27 -22.24 3.63
CA ASP A 321 4.37 -21.59 4.94
C ASP A 321 3.41 -20.42 5.11
N LEU A 322 2.72 -20.02 4.06
CA LEU A 322 1.67 -19.01 4.13
C LEU A 322 0.46 -19.57 4.86
N PHE A 323 0.06 -18.92 5.94
CA PHE A 323 -0.93 -19.50 6.85
C PHE A 323 -2.09 -18.55 7.22
N LEU A 324 -1.90 -17.22 7.24
CA LEU A 324 -2.94 -16.30 7.71
C LEU A 324 -4.24 -16.41 6.89
N TYR A 325 -4.12 -16.52 5.56
CA TYR A 325 -5.30 -16.68 4.73
C TYR A 325 -6.10 -17.96 5.05
N LYS A 326 -5.42 -19.02 5.55
CA LYS A 326 -6.06 -20.27 5.98
C LYS A 326 -6.84 -20.12 7.30
N LEU A 327 -6.62 -19.01 8.02
CA LEU A 327 -7.32 -18.68 9.26
C LEU A 327 -8.62 -17.91 9.04
N VAL A 328 -8.80 -17.31 7.86
CA VAL A 328 -10.01 -16.53 7.53
C VAL A 328 -11.30 -17.31 7.79
N PRO A 329 -11.43 -18.58 7.36
CA PRO A 329 -12.65 -19.36 7.62
C PRO A 329 -13.00 -19.48 9.11
N TYR A 330 -12.01 -19.51 10.00
CA TYR A 330 -12.24 -19.60 11.44
C TYR A 330 -12.80 -18.29 12.01
N VAL A 331 -12.35 -17.14 11.49
CA VAL A 331 -12.89 -15.83 11.85
C VAL A 331 -14.31 -15.66 11.31
N VAL A 332 -14.52 -15.99 10.02
CA VAL A 332 -15.83 -15.88 9.37
C VAL A 332 -16.85 -16.76 10.10
N GLU A 333 -16.54 -18.04 10.35
CA GLU A 333 -17.44 -18.94 11.05
C GLU A 333 -17.85 -18.45 12.44
N ASN A 334 -16.89 -17.83 13.15
CA ASN A 334 -17.13 -17.31 14.51
C ASN A 334 -17.94 -15.99 14.53
N MET A 335 -17.86 -15.20 13.47
CA MET A 335 -18.42 -13.85 13.42
C MET A 335 -19.62 -13.69 12.48
N LYS A 336 -19.93 -14.68 11.64
CA LYS A 336 -20.97 -14.59 10.59
C LYS A 336 -22.38 -14.31 11.08
N GLU A 337 -22.69 -14.64 12.34
CA GLU A 337 -24.02 -14.37 12.91
C GLU A 337 -24.24 -12.87 13.14
N ALA A 338 -23.20 -12.16 13.60
CA ALA A 338 -23.25 -10.72 13.80
C ALA A 338 -22.90 -9.92 12.52
N TYR A 339 -22.09 -10.53 11.63
CA TYR A 339 -21.56 -9.88 10.43
C TYR A 339 -21.65 -10.82 9.22
N PRO A 340 -22.86 -11.04 8.66
CA PRO A 340 -23.10 -11.98 7.57
C PRO A 340 -22.35 -11.63 6.27
N GLU A 341 -22.01 -10.35 6.07
CA GLU A 341 -21.22 -9.88 4.91
C GLU A 341 -19.83 -10.52 4.81
N LEU A 342 -19.29 -11.03 5.91
CA LEU A 342 -18.00 -11.73 5.91
C LEU A 342 -18.05 -13.03 5.08
N VAL A 343 -19.22 -13.70 5.03
CA VAL A 343 -19.39 -14.93 4.24
C VAL A 343 -19.26 -14.63 2.75
N GLU A 344 -19.89 -13.54 2.28
CA GLU A 344 -19.85 -13.14 0.88
C GLU A 344 -18.45 -12.67 0.44
N LYS A 345 -17.68 -12.10 1.38
CA LYS A 345 -16.35 -11.54 1.10
C LYS A 345 -15.20 -12.49 1.44
N GLN A 346 -15.46 -13.70 1.91
CA GLN A 346 -14.44 -14.62 2.41
C GLN A 346 -13.33 -14.89 1.39
N GLU A 347 -13.66 -15.29 0.17
CA GLU A 347 -12.68 -15.59 -0.88
C GLU A 347 -11.81 -14.38 -1.23
N TYR A 348 -12.42 -13.20 -1.26
CA TYR A 348 -11.71 -11.95 -1.49
C TYR A 348 -10.71 -11.66 -0.37
N ILE A 349 -11.12 -11.80 0.90
CA ILE A 349 -10.27 -11.59 2.07
C ILE A 349 -9.09 -12.57 2.06
N GLU A 350 -9.35 -13.85 1.80
CA GLU A 350 -8.31 -14.88 1.69
C GLU A 350 -7.29 -14.53 0.62
N LYS A 351 -7.74 -14.05 -0.55
CA LYS A 351 -6.87 -13.68 -1.67
C LYS A 351 -5.98 -12.47 -1.33
N VAL A 352 -6.55 -11.42 -0.73
CA VAL A 352 -5.79 -10.23 -0.30
C VAL A 352 -4.71 -10.60 0.71
N LEU A 353 -5.07 -11.38 1.75
CA LEU A 353 -4.13 -11.83 2.77
C LEU A 353 -3.02 -12.71 2.19
N LYS A 354 -3.37 -13.63 1.30
CA LYS A 354 -2.39 -14.52 0.66
C LYS A 354 -1.35 -13.72 -0.12
N LEU A 355 -1.79 -12.75 -0.93
CA LEU A 355 -0.91 -11.92 -1.75
C LEU A 355 0.02 -11.03 -0.91
N GLU A 356 -0.47 -10.40 0.18
CA GLU A 356 0.40 -9.61 1.06
C GLU A 356 1.43 -10.50 1.77
N GLN A 357 1.05 -11.72 2.17
CA GLN A 357 1.98 -12.70 2.74
C GLN A 357 3.05 -13.15 1.72
N GLU A 358 2.67 -13.44 0.47
CA GLU A 358 3.60 -13.80 -0.60
C GLU A 358 4.65 -12.71 -0.82
N ARG A 359 4.21 -11.45 -0.87
CA ARG A 359 5.10 -10.29 -1.01
C ARG A 359 6.00 -10.11 0.20
N PHE A 360 5.44 -10.24 1.39
CA PHE A 360 6.20 -10.06 2.62
C PHE A 360 7.17 -11.22 2.89
N ALA A 361 6.84 -12.45 2.51
CA ALA A 361 7.71 -13.61 2.65
C ALA A 361 9.09 -13.40 1.97
N LEU A 362 9.10 -12.78 0.78
CA LEU A 362 10.35 -12.43 0.07
C LEU A 362 11.16 -11.38 0.84
N THR A 363 10.47 -10.36 1.36
CA THR A 363 11.09 -9.28 2.13
C THR A 363 11.60 -9.79 3.48
N LEU A 364 10.80 -10.62 4.13
CA LEU A 364 11.11 -11.22 5.42
C LEU A 364 12.35 -12.13 5.36
N LYS A 365 12.46 -12.95 4.32
CA LYS A 365 13.63 -13.78 4.10
C LYS A 365 14.90 -12.94 4.03
N ASN A 366 14.93 -11.92 3.17
CA ASN A 366 16.08 -11.03 3.01
C ASN A 366 16.41 -10.28 4.32
N GLY A 367 15.37 -9.84 5.05
CA GLY A 367 15.53 -9.15 6.34
C GLY A 367 16.12 -10.07 7.42
N ILE A 368 15.67 -11.32 7.51
CA ILE A 368 16.21 -12.30 8.47
C ILE A 368 17.65 -12.67 8.12
N GLU A 369 17.97 -12.89 6.84
CA GLU A 369 19.34 -13.16 6.39
C GLU A 369 20.28 -12.03 6.81
N MET A 370 19.89 -10.77 6.57
CA MET A 370 20.68 -9.60 6.96
C MET A 370 20.79 -9.43 8.47
N LEU A 371 19.71 -9.69 9.22
CA LEU A 371 19.77 -9.68 10.70
C LEU A 371 20.71 -10.75 11.23
N THR A 372 20.71 -11.93 10.62
CA THR A 372 21.62 -13.02 10.99
C THR A 372 23.09 -12.62 10.75
N GLU A 373 23.38 -11.96 9.64
CA GLU A 373 24.73 -11.42 9.37
C GLU A 373 25.14 -10.36 10.41
N GLU A 374 24.22 -9.50 10.82
CA GLU A 374 24.49 -8.51 11.87
C GLU A 374 24.74 -9.17 13.24
N ILE A 375 23.96 -10.20 13.60
CA ILE A 375 24.17 -10.97 14.82
C ILE A 375 25.55 -11.66 14.80
N GLU A 376 25.95 -12.25 13.69
CA GLU A 376 27.30 -12.85 13.56
C GLU A 376 28.43 -11.82 13.71
N LYS A 377 28.24 -10.57 13.27
CA LYS A 377 29.18 -9.48 13.49
C LYS A 377 29.24 -9.09 14.97
N MET A 378 28.06 -8.92 15.58
CA MET A 378 27.94 -8.60 16.99
C MET A 378 28.62 -9.65 17.88
N ASP A 379 28.48 -10.93 17.55
CA ASP A 379 29.16 -12.02 18.26
C ASP A 379 30.67 -11.94 18.17
N LYS A 380 31.20 -11.63 16.97
CA LYS A 380 32.65 -11.46 16.75
C LYS A 380 33.22 -10.28 17.53
N GLU A 381 32.41 -9.24 17.71
CA GLU A 381 32.77 -7.98 18.40
C GLU A 381 32.42 -8.01 19.91
N GLY A 382 31.71 -9.02 20.37
CA GLY A 382 31.25 -9.15 21.77
C GLY A 382 30.14 -8.15 22.14
N ILE A 383 29.39 -7.65 21.16
CA ILE A 383 28.31 -6.66 21.33
C ILE A 383 26.99 -7.41 21.52
N LYS A 384 26.15 -6.94 22.46
CA LYS A 384 24.83 -7.55 22.74
C LYS A 384 23.66 -6.66 22.35
N LYS A 385 23.90 -5.44 21.87
CA LYS A 385 22.84 -4.51 21.45
C LYS A 385 23.01 -4.17 19.98
N LEU A 386 21.93 -4.35 19.19
CA LEU A 386 21.88 -3.94 17.78
C LEU A 386 21.88 -2.42 17.68
N SER A 387 22.67 -1.88 16.76
CA SER A 387 22.74 -0.42 16.55
C SER A 387 21.46 0.14 15.93
N ALA A 388 21.16 1.40 16.22
CA ALA A 388 20.01 2.12 15.63
C ALA A 388 20.10 2.20 14.09
N ASP A 389 21.30 2.37 13.54
CA ASP A 389 21.47 2.41 12.08
C ASP A 389 21.20 1.04 11.43
N ALA A 390 21.60 -0.05 12.08
CA ALA A 390 21.33 -1.41 11.58
C ALA A 390 19.84 -1.74 11.68
N SER A 391 19.21 -1.45 12.83
CA SER A 391 17.76 -1.67 13.01
C SER A 391 16.92 -0.83 12.04
N PHE A 392 17.30 0.42 11.82
CA PHE A 392 16.65 1.29 10.84
C PHE A 392 16.84 0.80 9.40
N LYS A 393 18.04 0.33 9.05
CA LYS A 393 18.32 -0.25 7.73
C LYS A 393 17.51 -1.52 7.46
N LEU A 394 17.36 -2.37 8.47
CA LEU A 394 16.50 -3.57 8.39
C LEU A 394 15.05 -3.17 8.08
N TYR A 395 14.55 -2.13 8.72
CA TYR A 395 13.20 -1.60 8.50
C TYR A 395 13.05 -0.92 7.14
N ASP A 396 13.88 0.08 6.84
CA ASP A 396 13.72 0.97 5.69
C ASP A 396 14.09 0.28 4.36
N THR A 397 15.21 -0.45 4.35
CA THR A 397 15.76 -1.07 3.12
C THR A 397 15.24 -2.49 2.91
N PHE A 398 15.19 -3.28 3.98
CA PHE A 398 14.81 -4.69 3.91
C PHE A 398 13.36 -4.95 4.34
N GLY A 399 12.63 -3.91 4.80
CA GLY A 399 11.23 -4.00 5.16
C GLY A 399 10.90 -4.95 6.31
N LEU A 400 11.90 -5.26 7.17
CA LEU A 400 11.73 -6.06 8.37
C LEU A 400 11.14 -5.16 9.46
N PRO A 401 9.92 -5.41 9.98
CA PRO A 401 9.33 -4.61 11.05
C PRO A 401 10.21 -4.59 12.29
N PHE A 402 10.27 -3.44 12.98
CA PHE A 402 11.08 -3.29 14.18
C PHE A 402 10.70 -4.32 15.25
N GLU A 403 9.42 -4.50 15.50
CA GLU A 403 8.87 -5.42 16.49
C GLU A 403 9.27 -6.89 16.20
N LEU A 404 9.45 -7.23 14.93
CA LEU A 404 9.92 -8.56 14.55
C LEU A 404 11.43 -8.70 14.72
N THR A 405 12.18 -7.62 14.45
CA THR A 405 13.62 -7.55 14.76
C THR A 405 13.85 -7.73 16.26
N GLU A 406 13.08 -7.01 17.09
CA GLU A 406 13.11 -7.14 18.55
C GLU A 406 12.81 -8.57 19.01
N LEU A 407 11.71 -9.17 18.52
CA LEU A 407 11.33 -10.54 18.88
C LEU A 407 12.40 -11.59 18.52
N ILE A 408 13.05 -11.45 17.35
CA ILE A 408 14.12 -12.36 16.93
C ILE A 408 15.36 -12.19 17.84
N LEU A 409 15.71 -10.95 18.17
CA LEU A 409 16.84 -10.61 19.02
C LEU A 409 16.63 -11.09 20.46
N GLU A 410 15.46 -10.82 21.06
CA GLU A 410 15.10 -11.29 22.41
C GLU A 410 15.22 -12.81 22.55
N ASN A 411 14.75 -13.56 21.54
CA ASN A 411 14.87 -15.04 21.54
C ASN A 411 16.32 -15.54 21.51
N GLN A 412 17.27 -14.69 21.13
CA GLN A 412 18.70 -15.00 21.06
C GLN A 412 19.55 -14.26 22.11
N TRP A 413 18.90 -13.61 23.09
CA TRP A 413 19.55 -12.86 24.17
C TRP A 413 20.33 -11.62 23.68
N TYR A 414 19.83 -10.94 22.65
CA TYR A 414 20.29 -9.64 22.17
C TYR A 414 19.25 -8.56 22.46
N GLU A 415 19.69 -7.29 22.41
CA GLU A 415 18.85 -6.13 22.67
C GLU A 415 18.81 -5.20 21.46
N VAL A 416 17.72 -4.43 21.33
CA VAL A 416 17.59 -3.31 20.41
C VAL A 416 16.80 -2.20 21.10
N SER A 417 17.09 -0.94 20.79
CA SER A 417 16.42 0.22 21.41
C SER A 417 15.36 0.80 20.48
N GLU A 418 14.12 0.76 20.90
CA GLU A 418 13.01 1.37 20.20
C GLU A 418 13.13 2.91 20.16
N GLU A 419 13.58 3.53 21.25
CA GLU A 419 13.77 4.98 21.31
C GLU A 419 14.78 5.47 20.26
N GLU A 420 15.94 4.78 20.16
CA GLU A 420 16.99 5.10 19.18
C GLU A 420 16.50 4.86 17.74
N PHE A 421 15.70 3.82 17.51
CA PHE A 421 15.07 3.53 16.22
C PHE A 421 14.07 4.64 15.82
N ASN A 422 13.19 5.05 16.75
CA ASN A 422 12.19 6.08 16.51
C ASN A 422 12.82 7.45 16.20
N GLN A 423 13.95 7.80 16.83
CA GLN A 423 14.71 9.00 16.49
C GLN A 423 15.18 8.97 15.02
N LYS A 424 15.68 7.84 14.52
CA LYS A 424 16.07 7.68 13.11
C LYS A 424 14.90 7.79 12.16
N LEU A 425 13.77 7.23 12.52
CA LEU A 425 12.53 7.30 11.74
C LEU A 425 12.04 8.75 11.60
N GLU A 426 12.06 9.54 12.70
CA GLU A 426 11.70 10.96 12.67
C GLU A 426 12.63 11.79 11.80
N GLU A 427 13.94 11.54 11.84
CA GLU A 427 14.91 12.21 10.96
C GLU A 427 14.57 12.00 9.48
N GLN A 428 14.19 10.79 9.10
CA GLN A 428 13.80 10.49 7.72
C GLN A 428 12.50 11.18 7.32
N VAL A 429 11.47 11.15 8.18
CA VAL A 429 10.21 11.85 7.94
C VAL A 429 10.42 13.34 7.73
N LYS A 430 11.30 13.98 8.53
CA LYS A 430 11.67 15.40 8.37
C LYS A 430 12.38 15.65 7.03
N ARG A 431 13.28 14.76 6.59
CA ARG A 431 13.96 14.86 5.28
C ARG A 431 12.97 14.72 4.12
N SER A 432 12.01 13.79 4.21
CA SER A 432 10.99 13.57 3.17
C SER A 432 9.99 14.72 3.05
N LYS A 433 9.62 15.37 4.15
CA LYS A 433 8.77 16.57 4.15
C LYS A 433 9.47 17.78 3.50
N ASN A 434 10.76 17.95 3.70
CA ASN A 434 11.53 19.05 3.12
C ASN A 434 11.80 18.91 1.61
N SER A 435 11.61 17.73 1.03
CA SER A 435 11.78 17.48 -0.40
C SER A 435 10.52 17.70 -1.24
N ARG A 436 9.35 17.89 -0.62
CA ARG A 436 8.10 18.23 -1.30
C ARG A 436 7.95 19.76 -1.36
N VAL A 437 8.59 20.40 -2.32
CA VAL A 437 8.24 21.76 -2.70
C VAL A 437 6.92 21.72 -3.47
N THR A 438 5.84 22.01 -2.79
CA THR A 438 4.55 22.26 -3.45
C THR A 438 4.59 23.63 -4.12
N VAL A 439 4.38 23.63 -5.43
CA VAL A 439 4.08 24.86 -6.18
C VAL A 439 2.66 25.29 -5.77
N SER A 440 2.56 26.09 -4.74
CA SER A 440 1.29 26.69 -4.31
C SER A 440 1.55 27.89 -3.39
N ASP A 441 1.76 29.05 -3.97
CA ASP A 441 1.39 30.31 -3.33
C ASP A 441 0.93 31.30 -4.40
N MET A 442 -0.13 30.91 -5.09
CA MET A 442 -1.04 31.83 -5.75
C MET A 442 -1.90 32.46 -4.66
N ILE A 443 -2.35 33.66 -4.86
CA ILE A 443 -3.22 34.50 -4.01
C ILE A 443 -3.55 33.85 -2.66
N LYS A 444 -3.12 34.47 -1.55
CA LYS A 444 -3.29 33.95 -0.18
C LYS A 444 -4.77 33.64 0.12
N ASP A 445 -5.06 32.61 0.85
CA ASP A 445 -6.43 32.20 1.18
C ASP A 445 -7.22 33.32 1.85
N ASP A 446 -6.61 34.10 2.75
CA ASP A 446 -7.21 35.29 3.39
C ASP A 446 -7.72 36.36 2.40
N PHE A 447 -7.12 36.44 1.20
CA PHE A 447 -7.59 37.37 0.16
C PHE A 447 -8.84 36.80 -0.51
N ILE A 448 -8.86 35.52 -0.80
CA ILE A 448 -10.00 34.86 -1.47
C ILE A 448 -11.24 34.88 -0.57
N ASP A 449 -11.08 34.67 0.73
CA ASP A 449 -12.17 34.74 1.70
C ASP A 449 -12.83 36.12 1.70
N LYS A 450 -12.02 37.18 1.81
CA LYS A 450 -12.50 38.57 1.73
C LYS A 450 -13.12 38.90 0.36
N PHE A 451 -12.52 38.41 -0.72
CA PHE A 451 -13.02 38.59 -2.05
C PHE A 451 -14.40 37.92 -2.23
N PHE A 452 -14.54 36.71 -1.68
CA PHE A 452 -15.81 35.98 -1.71
C PHE A 452 -16.91 36.70 -0.89
N GLU A 453 -16.56 37.25 0.28
CA GLU A 453 -17.49 38.03 1.10
C GLU A 453 -17.98 39.30 0.37
N GLU A 454 -17.10 39.96 -0.41
CA GLU A 454 -17.42 41.22 -1.12
C GLU A 454 -18.15 41.00 -2.46
N HIS A 455 -17.78 39.94 -3.21
CA HIS A 455 -18.24 39.77 -4.60
C HIS A 455 -19.06 38.49 -4.82
N GLY A 456 -19.04 37.54 -3.84
CA GLY A 456 -19.68 36.25 -3.96
C GLY A 456 -18.93 35.29 -4.88
N LYS A 457 -19.64 34.27 -5.33
CA LYS A 457 -19.07 33.20 -6.20
C LYS A 457 -19.03 33.66 -7.66
N THR A 458 -18.05 33.14 -8.43
CA THR A 458 -18.01 33.29 -9.89
C THR A 458 -19.12 32.43 -10.51
N GLU A 459 -19.90 32.99 -11.41
CA GLU A 459 -20.91 32.24 -12.19
C GLU A 459 -20.22 31.40 -13.26
N PHE A 460 -20.27 30.07 -13.12
CA PHE A 460 -19.71 29.18 -14.11
C PHE A 460 -20.73 28.84 -15.20
N THR A 461 -20.47 29.26 -16.44
CA THR A 461 -21.36 29.09 -17.61
C THR A 461 -20.86 27.99 -18.56
N GLY A 462 -19.68 27.40 -18.29
CA GLY A 462 -18.95 26.52 -19.20
C GLY A 462 -19.47 25.10 -19.35
N TYR A 463 -20.59 24.74 -18.69
CA TYR A 463 -21.30 23.49 -19.03
C TYR A 463 -22.08 23.61 -20.34
N GLU A 464 -22.56 24.79 -20.66
CA GLU A 464 -23.42 25.05 -21.81
C GLU A 464 -22.74 25.87 -22.90
N LYS A 465 -21.83 26.77 -22.51
CA LYS A 465 -21.21 27.74 -23.39
C LYS A 465 -19.72 27.50 -23.60
N PHE A 466 -19.27 27.66 -24.83
CA PHE A 466 -17.84 27.71 -25.19
C PHE A 466 -17.30 29.13 -25.29
N GLU A 467 -18.21 30.13 -25.40
CA GLU A 467 -17.92 31.56 -25.46
C GLU A 467 -18.87 32.29 -24.53
N ASP A 468 -18.38 33.29 -23.80
CA ASP A 468 -19.21 34.18 -22.96
C ASP A 468 -18.53 35.55 -22.82
N GLU A 469 -19.27 36.53 -22.27
CA GLU A 469 -18.77 37.85 -21.93
C GLU A 469 -18.86 38.04 -20.43
N GLY A 470 -17.82 38.61 -19.80
CA GLY A 470 -17.79 38.87 -18.36
C GLY A 470 -17.00 40.12 -18.02
N LYS A 471 -17.10 40.54 -16.76
CA LYS A 471 -16.38 41.71 -16.24
C LYS A 471 -15.19 41.26 -15.38
N ILE A 472 -14.08 41.96 -15.51
CA ILE A 472 -12.92 41.77 -14.62
C ILE A 472 -13.28 42.35 -13.25
N LEU A 473 -13.29 41.48 -12.22
CA LEU A 473 -13.47 41.88 -10.82
C LEU A 473 -12.12 42.10 -10.13
N HIS A 474 -11.10 41.33 -10.52
CA HIS A 474 -9.73 41.44 -9.99
C HIS A 474 -8.71 41.12 -11.07
N ILE A 475 -7.59 41.83 -11.05
CA ILE A 475 -6.43 41.55 -11.90
C ILE A 475 -5.15 41.89 -11.14
N ALA A 476 -4.22 40.99 -11.05
CA ALA A 476 -2.91 41.12 -10.42
C ALA A 476 -1.82 40.49 -11.28
N LYS A 477 -0.58 40.96 -11.19
CA LYS A 477 0.56 40.27 -11.81
C LYS A 477 0.76 38.93 -11.10
N SER A 478 0.90 37.88 -11.88
CA SER A 478 1.24 36.56 -11.34
C SER A 478 2.73 36.50 -10.98
N GLU A 479 3.05 35.91 -9.82
CA GLU A 479 4.44 35.66 -9.44
C GLU A 479 5.01 34.38 -10.11
N GLY A 480 4.13 33.51 -10.60
CA GLY A 480 4.49 32.18 -11.16
C GLY A 480 4.60 32.10 -12.68
N ILE A 481 3.99 33.08 -13.41
CA ILE A 481 4.00 33.10 -14.89
C ILE A 481 4.24 34.53 -15.41
N SER A 482 4.68 34.64 -16.65
CA SER A 482 4.78 35.95 -17.35
C SER A 482 3.41 36.47 -17.76
N GLY A 483 2.57 36.82 -16.77
CA GLY A 483 1.19 37.22 -17.05
C GLY A 483 0.46 37.76 -15.83
N TYR A 484 -0.85 37.58 -15.85
CA TYR A 484 -1.76 38.05 -14.81
C TYR A 484 -2.63 36.93 -14.23
N GLU A 485 -3.03 37.09 -12.99
CA GLU A 485 -4.13 36.37 -12.36
C GLU A 485 -5.39 37.27 -12.45
N VAL A 486 -6.45 36.72 -13.01
CA VAL A 486 -7.68 37.45 -13.29
C VAL A 486 -8.88 36.71 -12.73
N ILE A 487 -9.76 37.44 -12.05
CA ILE A 487 -11.06 36.96 -11.58
C ILE A 487 -12.15 37.70 -12.32
N PHE A 488 -13.12 36.94 -12.85
CA PHE A 488 -14.29 37.46 -13.55
C PHE A 488 -15.57 37.23 -12.73
N ASP A 489 -16.62 38.03 -12.99
CA ASP A 489 -17.97 37.80 -12.43
C ASP A 489 -18.58 36.48 -12.91
N ARG A 490 -18.29 36.09 -14.15
CA ARG A 490 -18.69 34.83 -14.77
C ARG A 490 -17.60 34.28 -15.69
N THR A 491 -17.63 32.98 -15.96
CA THR A 491 -16.63 32.39 -16.83
C THR A 491 -17.13 31.08 -17.50
N PRO A 492 -16.77 30.84 -18.81
CA PRO A 492 -16.97 29.56 -19.46
C PRO A 492 -15.81 28.57 -19.20
N PHE A 493 -14.71 29.03 -18.61
CA PHE A 493 -13.52 28.21 -18.37
C PHE A 493 -13.70 27.28 -17.18
N TYR A 494 -13.56 25.99 -17.39
CA TYR A 494 -13.52 24.98 -16.31
C TYR A 494 -12.23 25.12 -15.51
N ALA A 495 -12.33 25.15 -14.22
CA ALA A 495 -11.17 25.13 -13.32
C ALA A 495 -10.75 23.68 -13.02
N GLU A 496 -9.45 23.43 -12.85
CA GLU A 496 -8.92 22.12 -12.49
C GLU A 496 -9.63 21.59 -11.24
N SER A 497 -10.31 20.47 -11.40
CA SER A 497 -11.07 19.83 -10.33
C SER A 497 -11.40 18.37 -10.66
N GLY A 498 -11.48 17.50 -9.63
CA GLY A 498 -11.92 16.11 -9.78
C GLY A 498 -11.07 15.27 -10.74
N GLY A 499 -9.80 15.62 -10.93
CA GLY A 499 -8.89 14.95 -11.87
C GLY A 499 -9.01 15.45 -13.32
N GLN A 500 -9.97 16.31 -13.66
CA GLN A 500 -10.04 16.96 -14.95
C GLN A 500 -9.18 18.23 -14.96
N VAL A 501 -8.33 18.38 -15.97
CA VAL A 501 -7.50 19.57 -16.17
C VAL A 501 -8.34 20.81 -16.49
N ALA A 502 -7.79 21.99 -16.21
CA ALA A 502 -8.43 23.26 -16.55
C ALA A 502 -8.53 23.48 -18.06
N ASP A 503 -9.49 24.30 -18.46
CA ASP A 503 -9.58 24.78 -19.83
C ASP A 503 -8.50 25.78 -20.16
N THR A 504 -8.21 25.86 -21.44
CA THR A 504 -7.39 26.89 -22.04
C THR A 504 -8.22 27.67 -23.09
N GLY A 505 -7.76 28.84 -23.48
CA GLY A 505 -8.43 29.60 -24.51
C GLY A 505 -7.96 31.05 -24.56
N ILE A 506 -8.79 31.93 -25.10
CA ILE A 506 -8.45 33.33 -25.39
C ILE A 506 -9.45 34.26 -24.71
N ILE A 507 -8.95 35.35 -24.15
CA ILE A 507 -9.76 36.49 -23.72
C ILE A 507 -9.41 37.74 -24.53
N THR A 508 -10.40 38.53 -24.93
CA THR A 508 -10.19 39.75 -25.71
C THR A 508 -10.97 40.90 -25.15
N SER A 509 -10.38 42.14 -25.22
CA SER A 509 -11.03 43.38 -24.87
C SER A 509 -10.38 44.52 -25.67
N GLY A 510 -11.12 45.09 -26.65
CA GLY A 510 -10.53 46.07 -27.57
C GLY A 510 -9.31 45.49 -28.33
N GLU A 511 -8.15 46.12 -28.17
CA GLU A 511 -6.89 45.63 -28.78
C GLU A 511 -6.14 44.60 -27.92
N PHE A 512 -6.65 44.33 -26.72
CA PHE A 512 -6.03 43.33 -25.82
C PHE A 512 -6.42 41.90 -26.21
N GLU A 513 -5.44 41.03 -26.24
CA GLU A 513 -5.60 39.59 -26.35
C GLU A 513 -4.73 38.89 -25.31
N GLY A 514 -5.36 38.07 -24.48
CA GLY A 514 -4.71 37.25 -23.47
C GLY A 514 -5.04 35.78 -23.69
N LYS A 515 -4.06 34.90 -23.47
CA LYS A 515 -4.20 33.46 -23.48
C LYS A 515 -4.40 32.94 -22.06
N VAL A 516 -5.53 32.32 -21.79
CA VAL A 516 -5.76 31.59 -20.54
C VAL A 516 -5.02 30.27 -20.62
N VAL A 517 -4.04 30.07 -19.73
CA VAL A 517 -3.19 28.87 -19.70
C VAL A 517 -3.59 27.91 -18.60
N ASN A 518 -4.19 28.39 -17.52
CA ASN A 518 -4.71 27.58 -16.42
C ASN A 518 -5.85 28.33 -15.70
N VAL A 519 -6.70 27.55 -15.02
CA VAL A 519 -7.79 28.10 -14.17
C VAL A 519 -7.86 27.25 -12.89
N VAL A 520 -7.85 27.90 -11.74
CA VAL A 520 -7.94 27.29 -10.43
C VAL A 520 -9.17 27.79 -9.71
N LYS A 521 -9.81 26.96 -8.89
CA LYS A 521 -10.99 27.33 -8.11
C LYS A 521 -10.69 27.24 -6.61
N LYS A 522 -10.96 28.33 -5.88
CA LYS A 522 -10.94 28.40 -4.41
C LYS A 522 -12.24 29.05 -3.93
N HIS A 523 -12.94 28.43 -2.98
CA HIS A 523 -14.23 28.93 -2.41
C HIS A 523 -15.24 29.38 -3.50
N ASP A 524 -15.38 28.61 -4.59
CA ASP A 524 -16.22 28.97 -5.76
C ASP A 524 -15.81 30.25 -6.53
N VAL A 525 -14.62 30.78 -6.28
CA VAL A 525 -14.01 31.86 -7.05
C VAL A 525 -13.03 31.24 -8.05
N PHE A 526 -13.19 31.60 -9.35
CA PHE A 526 -12.35 31.12 -10.45
C PHE A 526 -11.22 32.09 -10.74
N ILE A 527 -9.98 31.65 -10.58
CA ILE A 527 -8.76 32.43 -10.81
C ILE A 527 -8.13 31.98 -12.11
N HIS A 528 -8.08 32.87 -13.10
CA HIS A 528 -7.56 32.60 -14.44
C HIS A 528 -6.12 33.08 -14.54
N GLN A 529 -5.21 32.22 -14.96
CA GLN A 529 -3.84 32.56 -15.33
C GLN A 529 -3.77 32.95 -16.78
N VAL A 530 -3.45 34.21 -17.03
CA VAL A 530 -3.52 34.82 -18.36
C VAL A 530 -2.16 35.32 -18.79
N GLU A 531 -1.63 34.79 -19.88
CA GLU A 531 -0.46 35.29 -20.58
C GLU A 531 -0.87 36.37 -21.60
N ILE A 532 -0.13 37.48 -21.72
CA ILE A 532 -0.40 38.50 -22.70
C ILE A 532 0.09 38.04 -24.07
N VAL A 533 -0.82 37.99 -25.04
CA VAL A 533 -0.49 37.78 -26.46
C VAL A 533 -0.30 39.10 -27.16
N LYS A 534 -1.18 40.07 -26.89
CA LYS A 534 -1.16 41.36 -27.54
C LYS A 534 -1.82 42.47 -26.68
N GLY A 535 -1.35 43.71 -26.79
CA GLY A 535 -1.93 44.85 -26.12
C GLY A 535 -1.57 45.02 -24.65
N ILE A 536 -2.33 45.83 -23.94
CA ILE A 536 -2.18 46.14 -22.53
C ILE A 536 -3.38 45.53 -21.78
N ALA A 537 -3.12 44.90 -20.65
CA ALA A 537 -4.16 44.27 -19.82
C ALA A 537 -5.23 45.31 -19.42
N PRO A 538 -6.53 44.96 -19.57
CA PRO A 538 -7.62 45.85 -19.20
C PRO A 538 -7.69 46.11 -17.70
N ALA A 539 -8.29 47.22 -17.30
CA ALA A 539 -8.49 47.52 -15.90
C ALA A 539 -9.67 46.72 -15.29
N VAL A 540 -9.74 46.71 -13.95
CA VAL A 540 -10.89 46.17 -13.20
C VAL A 540 -12.17 46.90 -13.68
N GLY A 541 -13.25 46.18 -13.87
CA GLY A 541 -14.54 46.63 -14.39
C GLY A 541 -14.65 46.57 -15.90
N ALA A 542 -13.59 46.30 -16.65
CA ALA A 542 -13.64 46.15 -18.11
C ALA A 542 -14.40 44.84 -18.50
N GLU A 543 -15.17 44.98 -19.60
CA GLU A 543 -15.81 43.83 -20.24
C GLU A 543 -14.81 43.09 -21.13
N VAL A 544 -14.83 41.80 -21.07
CA VAL A 544 -13.99 40.89 -21.87
C VAL A 544 -14.83 39.82 -22.54
N LYS A 545 -14.44 39.44 -23.73
CA LYS A 545 -14.97 38.27 -24.42
C LYS A 545 -14.05 37.09 -24.11
N MET A 546 -14.65 36.01 -23.69
CA MET A 546 -13.98 34.77 -23.30
C MET A 546 -14.34 33.68 -24.28
N LYS A 547 -13.32 32.96 -24.77
CA LYS A 547 -13.50 31.86 -25.72
C LYS A 547 -12.57 30.71 -25.31
N ILE A 548 -13.16 29.62 -24.93
CA ILE A 548 -12.37 28.39 -24.62
C ILE A 548 -11.91 27.69 -25.90
N ASP A 549 -10.86 26.90 -25.82
CA ASP A 549 -10.46 25.95 -26.85
C ASP A 549 -11.50 24.82 -26.93
N ALA A 550 -12.43 24.94 -27.86
CA ALA A 550 -13.57 24.06 -27.98
C ALA A 550 -13.18 22.62 -28.38
N ASP A 551 -12.14 22.46 -29.20
CA ASP A 551 -11.72 21.13 -29.65
C ASP A 551 -11.00 20.39 -28.51
N ARG A 552 -10.11 21.08 -27.79
CA ARG A 552 -9.51 20.58 -26.57
C ARG A 552 -10.57 20.18 -25.53
N ARG A 553 -11.56 21.00 -25.27
CA ARG A 553 -12.66 20.70 -24.34
C ARG A 553 -13.44 19.46 -24.75
N LYS A 554 -13.72 19.27 -26.06
CA LYS A 554 -14.42 18.07 -26.53
C LYS A 554 -13.58 16.79 -26.28
N ASP A 555 -12.27 16.87 -26.50
CA ASP A 555 -11.39 15.72 -26.25
C ASP A 555 -11.32 15.38 -24.75
N ILE A 556 -11.26 16.40 -23.87
CA ILE A 556 -11.38 16.22 -22.41
C ILE A 556 -12.74 15.58 -22.05
N GLN A 557 -13.86 16.03 -22.63
CA GLN A 557 -15.20 15.46 -22.39
C GLN A 557 -15.27 13.99 -22.77
N ARG A 558 -14.65 13.60 -23.91
CA ARG A 558 -14.56 12.19 -24.34
C ARG A 558 -13.82 11.35 -23.32
N ASN A 559 -12.64 11.79 -22.92
CA ASN A 559 -11.81 11.09 -21.93
C ASN A 559 -12.51 11.01 -20.57
N HIS A 560 -13.20 12.06 -20.14
CA HIS A 560 -13.89 12.06 -18.86
C HIS A 560 -15.08 11.09 -18.82
N THR A 561 -15.89 11.10 -19.87
CA THR A 561 -17.03 10.18 -19.95
C THR A 561 -16.57 8.72 -20.09
N ALA A 562 -15.48 8.48 -20.85
CA ALA A 562 -14.87 7.16 -20.95
C ALA A 562 -14.34 6.65 -19.60
N THR A 563 -13.86 7.54 -18.72
CA THR A 563 -13.43 7.18 -17.36
C THR A 563 -14.57 6.56 -16.54
N HIS A 564 -15.77 7.13 -16.60
CA HIS A 564 -16.96 6.59 -15.93
C HIS A 564 -17.36 5.23 -16.48
N ILE A 565 -17.32 5.04 -17.81
CA ILE A 565 -17.60 3.74 -18.42
C ILE A 565 -16.55 2.71 -17.99
N LEU A 566 -15.27 3.09 -18.06
CA LEU A 566 -14.16 2.23 -17.65
C LEU A 566 -14.29 1.80 -16.18
N HIS A 567 -14.60 2.72 -15.28
CA HIS A 567 -14.80 2.43 -13.86
C HIS A 567 -15.89 1.37 -13.65
N LYS A 568 -17.04 1.55 -14.31
CA LYS A 568 -18.15 0.59 -14.24
C LYS A 568 -17.78 -0.77 -14.82
N VAL A 569 -17.12 -0.82 -15.99
CA VAL A 569 -16.65 -2.05 -16.63
C VAL A 569 -15.64 -2.79 -15.75
N LEU A 570 -14.71 -2.07 -15.12
CA LEU A 570 -13.74 -2.65 -14.18
C LEU A 570 -14.45 -3.31 -12.99
N ARG A 571 -15.44 -2.65 -12.39
CA ARG A 571 -16.23 -3.21 -11.29
C ARG A 571 -16.98 -4.46 -11.70
N GLU A 572 -17.53 -4.51 -12.90
CA GLU A 572 -18.28 -5.67 -13.42
C GLU A 572 -17.38 -6.86 -13.72
N ASN A 573 -16.14 -6.64 -14.15
CA ASN A 573 -15.23 -7.71 -14.54
C ASN A 573 -14.26 -8.15 -13.44
N LEU A 574 -13.84 -7.23 -12.56
CA LEU A 574 -12.86 -7.49 -11.51
C LEU A 574 -13.49 -7.59 -10.11
N GLY A 575 -14.69 -7.04 -9.93
CA GLY A 575 -15.43 -7.07 -8.66
C GLY A 575 -15.69 -5.70 -8.04
N THR A 576 -16.61 -5.68 -7.08
CA THR A 576 -17.11 -4.43 -6.44
C THR A 576 -16.07 -3.71 -5.58
N HIS A 577 -14.94 -4.35 -5.26
CA HIS A 577 -13.80 -3.74 -4.55
C HIS A 577 -13.03 -2.72 -5.38
N VAL A 578 -13.29 -2.66 -6.69
CA VAL A 578 -12.67 -1.66 -7.56
C VAL A 578 -13.27 -0.30 -7.24
N GLU A 579 -12.44 0.58 -6.66
CA GLU A 579 -12.78 1.95 -6.31
C GLU A 579 -11.70 2.90 -6.85
N GLN A 580 -12.10 4.10 -7.21
CA GLN A 580 -11.17 5.11 -7.69
C GLN A 580 -10.23 5.56 -6.58
N SER A 581 -8.93 5.40 -6.78
CA SER A 581 -7.87 5.92 -5.93
C SER A 581 -7.29 7.24 -6.43
N GLY A 582 -7.43 7.50 -7.73
CA GLY A 582 -6.98 8.73 -8.38
C GLY A 582 -7.44 8.78 -9.83
N SER A 583 -7.50 9.98 -10.41
CA SER A 583 -7.85 10.20 -11.81
C SER A 583 -7.09 11.39 -12.35
N LEU A 584 -6.74 11.33 -13.63
CA LEU A 584 -6.31 12.48 -14.43
C LEU A 584 -6.97 12.37 -15.81
N VAL A 585 -7.60 13.44 -16.22
CA VAL A 585 -8.29 13.53 -17.52
C VAL A 585 -7.82 14.79 -18.22
N ASP A 586 -7.12 14.64 -19.33
CA ASP A 586 -6.69 15.71 -20.22
C ASP A 586 -7.21 15.48 -21.65
N ASP A 587 -6.78 16.30 -22.60
CA ASP A 587 -7.19 16.21 -24.00
C ASP A 587 -6.54 15.07 -24.77
N GLU A 588 -5.39 14.54 -24.28
CA GLU A 588 -4.67 13.46 -24.96
C GLU A 588 -5.07 12.08 -24.42
N LYS A 589 -5.28 11.96 -23.08
CA LYS A 589 -5.50 10.67 -22.40
C LYS A 589 -6.31 10.81 -21.13
N LEU A 590 -6.79 9.68 -20.67
CA LEU A 590 -7.25 9.49 -19.31
C LEU A 590 -6.29 8.57 -18.55
N ARG A 591 -6.17 8.80 -17.26
CA ARG A 591 -5.46 7.95 -16.31
C ARG A 591 -6.39 7.63 -15.16
N PHE A 592 -6.61 6.37 -14.92
CA PHE A 592 -7.50 5.90 -13.87
C PHE A 592 -6.71 4.99 -12.91
N ASP A 593 -6.58 5.42 -11.67
CA ASP A 593 -5.94 4.70 -10.59
C ASP A 593 -7.04 4.07 -9.72
N PHE A 594 -6.97 2.78 -9.49
CA PHE A 594 -8.03 2.05 -8.81
C PHE A 594 -7.50 0.95 -7.90
N SER A 595 -8.31 0.60 -6.90
CA SER A 595 -8.01 -0.48 -5.96
C SER A 595 -8.13 -1.84 -6.65
N HIS A 596 -7.00 -2.55 -6.78
CA HIS A 596 -6.96 -3.94 -7.21
C HIS A 596 -5.62 -4.58 -6.81
N TYR A 597 -5.68 -5.83 -6.38
CA TYR A 597 -4.60 -6.51 -5.67
C TYR A 597 -3.59 -7.22 -6.58
N GLU A 598 -3.91 -7.51 -7.85
CA GLU A 598 -3.05 -8.23 -8.78
C GLU A 598 -2.95 -7.54 -10.16
N ALA A 599 -2.01 -7.98 -10.98
CA ALA A 599 -1.93 -7.54 -12.37
C ALA A 599 -3.14 -8.09 -13.15
N ILE A 600 -3.66 -7.29 -14.07
CA ILE A 600 -4.74 -7.71 -14.94
C ILE A 600 -4.12 -8.49 -16.09
N GLU A 601 -4.59 -9.72 -16.31
CA GLU A 601 -4.13 -10.55 -17.41
C GLU A 601 -4.47 -9.93 -18.77
N PRO A 602 -3.62 -10.10 -19.79
CA PRO A 602 -3.83 -9.48 -21.10
C PRO A 602 -5.20 -9.75 -21.71
N GLU A 603 -5.72 -10.98 -21.59
CA GLU A 603 -7.03 -11.37 -22.10
C GLU A 603 -8.16 -10.62 -21.38
N MET A 604 -7.98 -10.30 -20.10
CA MET A 604 -8.93 -9.51 -19.33
C MET A 604 -8.86 -8.02 -19.74
N ILE A 605 -7.67 -7.49 -20.06
CA ILE A 605 -7.51 -6.13 -20.59
C ILE A 605 -8.25 -5.99 -21.92
N GLU A 606 -8.08 -6.95 -22.85
CA GLU A 606 -8.81 -6.96 -24.11
C GLU A 606 -10.33 -7.03 -23.90
N LYS A 607 -10.79 -7.84 -22.95
CA LYS A 607 -12.21 -7.94 -22.59
C LYS A 607 -12.75 -6.61 -22.05
N ILE A 608 -12.00 -5.93 -21.19
CA ILE A 608 -12.36 -4.63 -20.61
C ILE A 608 -12.41 -3.58 -21.73
N GLU A 609 -11.39 -3.49 -22.56
CA GLU A 609 -11.34 -2.56 -23.69
C GLU A 609 -12.53 -2.76 -24.64
N LYS A 610 -12.80 -4.02 -24.99
CA LYS A 610 -13.97 -4.37 -25.81
C LYS A 610 -15.28 -3.95 -25.13
N ALA A 611 -15.46 -4.23 -23.86
CA ALA A 611 -16.68 -3.90 -23.13
C ALA A 611 -16.92 -2.38 -23.08
N VAL A 612 -15.85 -1.56 -22.87
CA VAL A 612 -15.96 -0.10 -22.94
C VAL A 612 -16.40 0.35 -24.34
N ASN A 613 -15.77 -0.18 -25.39
CA ASN A 613 -16.14 0.15 -26.76
C ASN A 613 -17.57 -0.30 -27.12
N ASP A 614 -18.05 -1.43 -26.61
CA ASP A 614 -19.44 -1.89 -26.82
C ASP A 614 -20.46 -0.89 -26.23
N ILE A 615 -20.18 -0.28 -25.04
CA ILE A 615 -20.99 0.78 -24.45
C ILE A 615 -20.91 2.08 -25.26
N ILE A 616 -19.73 2.42 -25.77
CA ILE A 616 -19.53 3.60 -26.65
C ILE A 616 -20.38 3.43 -27.93
N LEU A 617 -20.32 2.28 -28.56
CA LEU A 617 -21.04 1.98 -29.78
C LEU A 617 -22.57 1.90 -29.58
N SER A 618 -23.01 1.60 -28.35
CA SER A 618 -24.44 1.62 -27.98
C SER A 618 -25.05 3.01 -28.00
N ASN A 619 -24.24 4.06 -28.09
CA ASN A 619 -24.64 5.46 -28.20
C ASN A 619 -25.70 5.89 -27.17
N LEU A 620 -25.46 5.53 -25.88
CA LEU A 620 -26.34 5.86 -24.77
C LEU A 620 -26.31 7.36 -24.48
N LYS A 621 -27.45 7.94 -24.07
CA LYS A 621 -27.53 9.34 -23.67
C LYS A 621 -26.85 9.57 -22.33
N VAL A 622 -26.15 10.70 -22.22
CA VAL A 622 -25.57 11.17 -20.95
C VAL A 622 -26.50 12.27 -20.43
N LYS A 623 -27.14 12.00 -19.30
CA LYS A 623 -28.03 12.93 -18.60
C LYS A 623 -27.28 13.54 -17.43
N ILE A 624 -27.53 14.82 -17.20
CA ILE A 624 -26.88 15.58 -16.12
C ILE A 624 -27.97 16.34 -15.38
N ASP A 625 -28.12 16.02 -14.11
CA ASP A 625 -29.14 16.58 -13.23
C ASP A 625 -28.51 17.10 -11.93
N PHE A 626 -29.20 18.00 -11.25
CA PHE A 626 -28.86 18.46 -9.90
C PHE A 626 -29.95 17.97 -8.96
N GLU A 627 -29.58 17.19 -7.96
CA GLU A 627 -30.52 16.63 -7.01
C GLU A 627 -29.91 16.55 -5.59
N ASN A 628 -30.77 16.29 -4.59
CA ASN A 628 -30.30 16.11 -3.22
C ASN A 628 -29.42 14.85 -3.14
N ILE A 629 -28.31 14.92 -2.37
CA ILE A 629 -27.34 13.84 -2.24
C ILE A 629 -27.96 12.52 -1.74
N GLU A 630 -28.92 12.59 -0.81
CA GLU A 630 -29.59 11.41 -0.28
C GLU A 630 -30.49 10.74 -1.35
N ASP A 631 -31.11 11.51 -2.21
CA ASP A 631 -31.93 10.98 -3.31
C ASP A 631 -31.05 10.39 -4.41
N ALA A 632 -29.91 11.02 -4.71
CA ALA A 632 -28.91 10.46 -5.60
C ALA A 632 -28.38 9.10 -5.12
N LYS A 633 -28.06 9.00 -3.81
CA LYS A 633 -27.62 7.74 -3.19
C LYS A 633 -28.70 6.65 -3.25
N LYS A 634 -29.97 6.98 -3.00
CA LYS A 634 -31.10 6.04 -3.10
C LYS A 634 -31.28 5.48 -4.51
N ARG A 635 -30.95 6.29 -5.56
CA ARG A 635 -30.92 5.86 -6.96
C ARG A 635 -29.72 5.00 -7.32
N GLY A 636 -28.77 4.80 -6.37
CA GLY A 636 -27.57 4.02 -6.57
C GLY A 636 -26.40 4.82 -7.16
N ALA A 637 -26.42 6.16 -7.05
CA ALA A 637 -25.31 6.98 -7.49
C ALA A 637 -24.03 6.68 -6.68
N MET A 638 -22.93 6.43 -7.39
CA MET A 638 -21.62 6.23 -6.76
C MET A 638 -21.08 7.60 -6.29
N ALA A 639 -20.91 7.73 -4.97
CA ALA A 639 -20.34 8.88 -4.29
C ALA A 639 -18.89 8.55 -3.88
N LEU A 640 -17.92 8.77 -4.76
CA LEU A 640 -16.53 8.38 -4.55
C LEU A 640 -15.76 9.31 -3.59
N PHE A 641 -16.27 10.50 -3.35
CA PHE A 641 -15.63 11.54 -2.54
C PHE A 641 -16.66 12.13 -1.56
N SER A 642 -17.19 11.28 -0.67
CA SER A 642 -18.23 11.63 0.31
C SER A 642 -18.00 12.98 1.02
N ASP A 643 -16.75 13.36 1.14
CA ASP A 643 -16.27 14.50 1.91
C ASP A 643 -16.33 15.87 1.20
N LYS A 644 -16.67 15.89 -0.09
CA LYS A 644 -16.63 17.12 -0.92
C LYS A 644 -18.01 17.59 -1.42
N TYR A 645 -19.05 16.85 -1.07
CA TYR A 645 -20.39 17.13 -1.63
C TYR A 645 -21.22 17.99 -0.68
N GLY A 646 -21.89 19.01 -1.23
CA GLY A 646 -22.93 19.74 -0.53
C GLY A 646 -24.28 19.00 -0.58
N ASP A 647 -25.33 19.62 -0.03
CA ASP A 647 -26.69 19.05 0.00
C ASP A 647 -27.26 18.79 -1.39
N VAL A 648 -26.89 19.63 -2.38
CA VAL A 648 -27.26 19.47 -3.78
C VAL A 648 -26.03 19.07 -4.58
N VAL A 649 -26.14 17.95 -5.29
CA VAL A 649 -25.04 17.36 -6.05
C VAL A 649 -25.36 17.27 -7.54
N ARG A 650 -24.33 17.34 -8.36
CA ARG A 650 -24.43 17.14 -9.80
C ARG A 650 -24.26 15.65 -10.11
N VAL A 651 -25.30 15.04 -10.66
CA VAL A 651 -25.35 13.63 -11.02
C VAL A 651 -25.18 13.49 -12.53
N VAL A 652 -24.26 12.62 -12.92
CA VAL A 652 -24.02 12.22 -14.30
C VAL A 652 -24.52 10.80 -14.47
N GLU A 653 -25.55 10.61 -15.28
CA GLU A 653 -26.14 9.32 -15.61
C GLU A 653 -25.88 8.95 -17.07
N ILE A 654 -25.24 7.81 -17.30
CA ILE A 654 -25.19 7.16 -18.62
C ILE A 654 -26.36 6.20 -18.65
N ASP A 655 -27.36 6.52 -19.49
CA ASP A 655 -28.71 5.97 -19.46
C ASP A 655 -28.77 4.43 -19.26
N GLY A 656 -29.27 4.01 -18.10
CA GLY A 656 -29.41 2.61 -17.71
C GLY A 656 -28.10 1.86 -17.42
N TYR A 657 -26.94 2.55 -17.41
CA TYR A 657 -25.65 1.87 -17.26
C TYR A 657 -24.87 2.34 -16.02
N SER A 658 -24.60 3.63 -15.86
CA SER A 658 -23.83 4.18 -14.74
C SER A 658 -24.45 5.46 -14.21
N ILE A 659 -24.40 5.65 -12.89
CA ILE A 659 -24.82 6.88 -12.21
C ILE A 659 -23.71 7.28 -11.23
N GLU A 660 -23.12 8.47 -11.41
CA GLU A 660 -22.00 8.93 -10.58
C GLU A 660 -22.13 10.41 -10.21
N LEU A 661 -21.65 10.80 -9.03
CA LEU A 661 -21.54 12.20 -8.62
C LEU A 661 -20.28 12.80 -9.24
N CYS A 662 -20.45 13.72 -10.21
CA CYS A 662 -19.34 14.28 -10.95
C CYS A 662 -19.57 15.74 -11.37
N GLY A 663 -18.59 16.62 -11.05
CA GLY A 663 -18.58 18.02 -11.47
C GLY A 663 -17.92 18.29 -12.83
N GLY A 664 -17.39 17.28 -13.51
CA GLY A 664 -16.63 17.44 -14.74
C GLY A 664 -17.48 17.68 -16.00
N ALA A 665 -16.80 17.94 -17.11
CA ALA A 665 -17.44 18.13 -18.41
C ALA A 665 -17.58 16.78 -19.14
N HIS A 666 -18.75 16.50 -19.70
CA HIS A 666 -19.09 15.24 -20.36
C HIS A 666 -19.66 15.44 -21.76
N VAL A 667 -19.57 14.38 -22.58
CA VAL A 667 -20.26 14.34 -23.88
C VAL A 667 -21.76 14.15 -23.66
N LYS A 668 -22.57 14.41 -24.69
CA LYS A 668 -24.04 14.27 -24.64
C LYS A 668 -24.50 12.84 -24.90
N SER A 669 -23.68 12.05 -25.57
CA SER A 669 -23.93 10.61 -25.80
C SER A 669 -22.61 9.85 -25.88
N THR A 670 -22.62 8.56 -25.52
CA THR A 670 -21.40 7.74 -25.47
C THR A 670 -20.75 7.59 -26.85
N GLY A 671 -21.52 7.63 -27.94
CA GLY A 671 -20.99 7.57 -29.31
C GLY A 671 -20.06 8.73 -29.68
N GLU A 672 -20.17 9.90 -29.03
CA GLU A 672 -19.25 11.02 -29.22
C GLU A 672 -17.82 10.78 -28.71
N ILE A 673 -17.63 9.76 -27.86
CA ILE A 673 -16.32 9.36 -27.34
C ILE A 673 -15.41 8.87 -28.47
N GLY A 674 -15.96 8.15 -29.45
CA GLY A 674 -15.20 7.51 -30.52
C GLY A 674 -14.46 6.26 -30.02
N LEU A 675 -13.37 5.91 -30.69
CA LEU A 675 -12.56 4.73 -30.31
C LEU A 675 -11.91 4.93 -28.91
N PHE A 676 -12.08 3.96 -28.05
CA PHE A 676 -11.36 3.85 -26.77
C PHE A 676 -10.24 2.79 -26.90
N ASN A 677 -9.04 3.11 -26.44
CA ASN A 677 -7.88 2.22 -26.47
C ASN A 677 -7.11 2.29 -25.14
N ILE A 678 -6.81 1.14 -24.55
CA ILE A 678 -5.94 1.02 -23.37
C ILE A 678 -4.48 0.99 -23.82
N GLU A 679 -3.71 2.02 -23.46
CA GLU A 679 -2.28 2.09 -23.76
C GLU A 679 -1.43 1.23 -22.82
N SER A 680 -1.78 1.21 -21.54
CA SER A 680 -1.02 0.47 -20.53
C SER A 680 -1.82 0.20 -19.28
N GLU A 681 -1.46 -0.90 -18.60
CA GLU A 681 -1.87 -1.25 -17.26
C GLU A 681 -0.63 -1.52 -16.40
N SER A 682 -0.57 -0.96 -15.18
CA SER A 682 0.59 -1.12 -14.30
C SER A 682 0.23 -0.94 -12.82
N GLY A 683 1.03 -1.53 -11.92
CA GLY A 683 0.95 -1.25 -10.49
C GLY A 683 1.67 0.05 -10.15
N ILE A 684 1.05 0.91 -9.36
CA ILE A 684 1.65 2.16 -8.87
C ILE A 684 1.94 2.13 -7.37
N ALA A 685 1.16 1.35 -6.66
CA ALA A 685 1.36 1.08 -5.24
C ALA A 685 0.83 -0.33 -4.93
N SER A 686 1.11 -0.82 -3.73
CA SER A 686 0.50 -2.08 -3.30
C SER A 686 -1.02 -1.92 -3.21
N GLY A 687 -1.73 -2.81 -3.90
CA GLY A 687 -3.19 -2.75 -3.96
C GLY A 687 -3.77 -1.66 -4.86
N THR A 688 -2.94 -0.91 -5.61
CA THR A 688 -3.41 0.11 -6.54
C THR A 688 -2.84 -0.12 -7.93
N ARG A 689 -3.73 -0.21 -8.90
CA ARG A 689 -3.41 -0.37 -10.32
C ARG A 689 -3.75 0.90 -11.08
N ARG A 690 -3.08 1.13 -12.18
CA ARG A 690 -3.28 2.26 -13.09
C ARG A 690 -3.57 1.76 -14.48
N ILE A 691 -4.65 2.25 -15.07
CA ILE A 691 -4.90 2.16 -16.50
C ILE A 691 -4.69 3.55 -17.11
N THR A 692 -3.94 3.58 -18.21
CA THR A 692 -3.84 4.77 -19.09
C THR A 692 -4.53 4.40 -20.40
N ALA A 693 -5.45 5.24 -20.85
CA ALA A 693 -6.21 5.01 -22.07
C ALA A 693 -6.43 6.33 -22.84
N THR A 694 -6.76 6.19 -24.11
CA THR A 694 -7.04 7.29 -25.02
C THR A 694 -8.42 7.16 -25.62
N THR A 695 -8.98 8.27 -26.14
CA THR A 695 -10.28 8.26 -26.86
C THR A 695 -10.19 9.04 -28.16
N GLY A 696 -11.17 8.84 -29.03
CA GLY A 696 -11.41 9.64 -30.23
C GLY A 696 -10.16 9.88 -31.10
N HIS A 697 -9.80 11.13 -31.30
CA HIS A 697 -8.67 11.51 -32.14
C HIS A 697 -7.31 11.01 -31.59
N ALA A 698 -7.14 11.00 -30.28
CA ALA A 698 -5.91 10.51 -29.66
C ALA A 698 -5.73 9.01 -29.89
N SER A 699 -6.80 8.20 -29.75
CA SER A 699 -6.78 6.77 -30.09
C SER A 699 -6.46 6.51 -31.56
N LEU A 700 -7.05 7.29 -32.48
CA LEU A 700 -6.75 7.19 -33.89
C LEU A 700 -5.28 7.52 -34.18
N LYS A 701 -4.75 8.56 -33.56
CA LYS A 701 -3.32 8.93 -33.66
C LYS A 701 -2.41 7.83 -33.13
N TYR A 702 -2.81 7.19 -32.03
CA TYR A 702 -2.07 6.06 -31.46
C TYR A 702 -2.04 4.85 -32.41
N VAL A 703 -3.19 4.46 -32.95
CA VAL A 703 -3.29 3.34 -33.94
C VAL A 703 -2.45 3.65 -35.19
N ASN A 704 -2.57 4.84 -35.76
CA ASN A 704 -1.77 5.25 -36.92
C ASN A 704 -0.27 5.17 -36.66
N LYS A 705 0.18 5.55 -35.44
CA LYS A 705 1.58 5.45 -35.02
C LYS A 705 2.06 3.99 -34.89
N LEU A 706 1.20 3.08 -34.45
CA LEU A 706 1.50 1.64 -34.45
C LEU A 706 1.59 1.09 -35.87
N GLU A 707 0.67 1.45 -36.76
CA GLU A 707 0.69 1.07 -38.15
C GLU A 707 1.94 1.59 -38.86
N GLU A 708 2.36 2.83 -38.58
CA GLU A 708 3.60 3.39 -39.10
C GLU A 708 4.84 2.59 -38.65
N LYS A 709 4.91 2.23 -37.35
CA LYS A 709 5.98 1.40 -36.81
C LYS A 709 6.00 0.02 -37.49
N LEU A 710 4.83 -0.61 -37.62
CA LEU A 710 4.69 -1.92 -38.27
C LEU A 710 5.11 -1.84 -39.73
N SER A 711 4.71 -0.81 -40.45
CA SER A 711 5.09 -0.56 -41.86
C SER A 711 6.60 -0.35 -42.01
N LYS A 712 7.24 0.35 -41.07
CA LYS A 712 8.70 0.51 -41.05
C LYS A 712 9.41 -0.83 -40.85
N VAL A 713 8.95 -1.68 -39.91
CA VAL A 713 9.51 -3.02 -39.71
C VAL A 713 9.29 -3.89 -40.93
N ALA A 714 8.10 -3.88 -41.51
CA ALA A 714 7.77 -4.59 -42.74
C ALA A 714 8.71 -4.16 -43.90
N GLY A 715 8.96 -2.84 -44.05
CA GLY A 715 9.88 -2.31 -45.03
C GLY A 715 11.32 -2.79 -44.83
N MET A 716 11.84 -2.82 -43.59
CA MET A 716 13.17 -3.37 -43.29
C MET A 716 13.29 -4.85 -43.66
N LEU A 717 12.23 -5.61 -43.44
CA LEU A 717 12.13 -7.04 -43.71
C LEU A 717 11.76 -7.35 -45.18
N LYS A 718 11.48 -6.32 -45.97
CA LYS A 718 11.01 -6.43 -47.38
C LYS A 718 9.76 -7.31 -47.51
N THR A 719 8.78 -7.11 -46.61
CA THR A 719 7.51 -7.81 -46.56
C THR A 719 6.37 -6.83 -46.39
N ASP A 720 5.14 -7.30 -46.35
CA ASP A 720 3.97 -6.52 -45.96
C ASP A 720 3.67 -6.69 -44.46
N GLY A 721 2.80 -5.82 -43.90
CA GLY A 721 2.47 -5.83 -42.48
C GLY A 721 1.82 -7.14 -41.99
N LYS A 722 1.16 -7.92 -42.85
CA LYS A 722 0.48 -9.17 -42.49
C LYS A 722 1.49 -10.31 -42.28
N ASN A 723 2.59 -10.30 -43.01
CA ASN A 723 3.59 -11.37 -43.02
C ASN A 723 4.83 -11.05 -42.13
N VAL A 724 4.84 -9.93 -41.41
CA VAL A 724 5.99 -9.49 -40.61
C VAL A 724 6.42 -10.56 -39.63
N VAL A 725 5.48 -11.17 -38.91
CA VAL A 725 5.76 -12.17 -37.85
C VAL A 725 6.41 -13.40 -38.48
N ASP A 726 5.83 -13.95 -39.50
CA ASP A 726 6.35 -15.14 -40.21
C ASP A 726 7.79 -14.92 -40.73
N VAL A 727 8.04 -13.72 -41.28
CA VAL A 727 9.38 -13.37 -41.80
C VAL A 727 10.37 -13.19 -40.66
N VAL A 728 10.00 -12.60 -39.54
CA VAL A 728 10.86 -12.50 -38.35
C VAL A 728 11.20 -13.88 -37.80
N GLU A 729 10.20 -14.77 -37.65
CA GLU A 729 10.42 -16.15 -37.21
C GLU A 729 11.38 -16.89 -38.14
N LYS A 730 11.22 -16.71 -39.46
CA LYS A 730 12.15 -17.28 -40.45
C LYS A 730 13.57 -16.77 -40.28
N TYR A 731 13.78 -15.45 -40.12
CA TYR A 731 15.12 -14.88 -39.89
C TYR A 731 15.72 -15.35 -38.56
N ILE A 732 14.94 -15.51 -37.52
CA ILE A 732 15.44 -16.06 -36.25
C ILE A 732 15.88 -17.52 -36.43
N ALA A 733 15.11 -18.33 -37.17
CA ALA A 733 15.47 -19.72 -37.47
C ALA A 733 16.74 -19.80 -38.32
N GLU A 734 16.86 -18.99 -39.39
CA GLU A 734 18.06 -18.89 -40.23
C GLU A 734 19.28 -18.46 -39.42
N ALA A 735 19.14 -17.43 -38.54
CA ALA A 735 20.23 -16.98 -37.67
C ALA A 735 20.74 -18.10 -36.76
N LYS A 736 19.82 -18.86 -36.12
CA LYS A 736 20.18 -20.03 -35.31
C LYS A 736 20.91 -21.11 -36.13
N SER A 737 20.49 -21.35 -37.38
CA SER A 737 21.16 -22.31 -38.27
C SER A 737 22.57 -21.85 -38.61
N ILE A 738 22.75 -20.58 -38.95
CA ILE A 738 24.07 -19.99 -39.26
C ILE A 738 25.02 -20.09 -38.07
N VAL A 739 24.55 -19.78 -36.87
CA VAL A 739 25.35 -19.91 -35.64
C VAL A 739 25.82 -21.37 -35.48
N LYS A 740 24.91 -22.34 -35.64
CA LYS A 740 25.25 -23.77 -35.55
C LYS A 740 26.25 -24.22 -36.64
N GLU A 741 26.09 -23.75 -37.87
CA GLU A 741 27.01 -24.02 -38.95
C GLU A 741 28.39 -23.41 -38.70
N TYR A 742 28.42 -22.18 -38.14
CA TYR A 742 29.66 -21.53 -37.73
C TYR A 742 30.40 -22.32 -36.66
N GLU A 743 29.73 -22.78 -35.62
CA GLU A 743 30.31 -23.65 -34.60
C GLU A 743 30.87 -24.95 -35.17
N GLN A 744 30.13 -25.56 -36.12
CA GLN A 744 30.60 -26.78 -36.79
C GLN A 744 31.84 -26.53 -37.67
N LEU A 745 31.87 -25.38 -38.33
CA LEU A 745 33.05 -24.99 -39.14
C LEU A 745 34.26 -24.70 -38.26
N GLN A 746 34.08 -24.01 -37.14
CA GLN A 746 35.17 -23.81 -36.16
C GLN A 746 35.71 -25.18 -35.66
N THR A 747 34.81 -26.09 -35.30
CA THR A 747 35.22 -27.45 -34.86
C THR A 747 36.00 -28.19 -35.96
N LYS A 748 35.59 -28.05 -37.22
CA LYS A 748 36.35 -28.65 -38.33
C LYS A 748 37.72 -28.00 -38.54
N LEU A 749 37.82 -26.66 -38.49
CA LEU A 749 39.06 -25.91 -38.58
C LEU A 749 40.08 -26.34 -37.50
N VAL A 750 39.63 -26.41 -36.23
CA VAL A 750 40.47 -26.88 -35.12
C VAL A 750 40.96 -28.30 -35.39
N LYS A 751 40.11 -29.17 -35.96
CA LYS A 751 40.54 -30.54 -36.31
C LYS A 751 41.61 -30.60 -37.40
N TYR A 752 41.54 -29.74 -38.43
CA TYR A 752 42.57 -29.62 -39.48
C TYR A 752 43.85 -29.05 -38.89
N GLU A 753 43.80 -28.00 -38.11
CA GLU A 753 44.97 -27.40 -37.46
C GLU A 753 45.70 -28.40 -36.55
N ILE A 754 44.94 -29.19 -35.76
CA ILE A 754 45.55 -30.21 -34.93
C ILE A 754 46.30 -31.25 -35.77
N ASN A 755 45.78 -31.67 -36.95
CA ASN A 755 46.47 -32.60 -37.79
C ASN A 755 47.79 -32.00 -38.38
N GLU A 756 47.74 -30.75 -38.80
CA GLU A 756 48.92 -30.04 -39.29
C GLU A 756 49.99 -29.82 -38.22
N LEU A 757 49.53 -29.47 -36.99
CA LEU A 757 50.39 -29.34 -35.81
C LEU A 757 51.07 -30.67 -35.44
N LEU A 758 50.35 -31.77 -35.55
CA LEU A 758 50.85 -33.12 -35.23
C LEU A 758 51.86 -33.67 -36.24
N GLU A 759 51.93 -33.10 -37.46
CA GLU A 759 53.01 -33.39 -38.41
C GLU A 759 54.37 -32.81 -38.01
N ASN A 760 54.34 -31.76 -37.11
CA ASN A 760 55.52 -31.03 -36.63
C ASN A 760 55.70 -31.22 -35.09
N VAL A 761 55.70 -32.46 -34.63
CA VAL A 761 55.93 -32.82 -33.24
C VAL A 761 57.36 -33.14 -32.96
N ASP A 762 57.98 -32.47 -32.03
CA ASP A 762 59.29 -32.79 -31.51
C ASP A 762 59.30 -34.04 -30.64
N GLU A 763 60.31 -34.84 -30.64
CA GLU A 763 60.47 -35.98 -29.75
C GLU A 763 61.71 -35.79 -28.86
N ILE A 764 61.48 -35.76 -27.54
CA ILE A 764 62.49 -35.59 -26.48
C ILE A 764 62.51 -36.83 -25.61
N ASN A 765 63.60 -37.59 -25.63
CA ASN A 765 63.76 -38.79 -24.81
C ASN A 765 62.57 -39.79 -24.90
N GLY A 766 61.99 -39.92 -26.11
CA GLY A 766 60.84 -40.80 -26.35
C GLY A 766 59.50 -40.21 -26.00
N VAL A 767 59.46 -38.92 -25.62
CA VAL A 767 58.22 -38.16 -25.32
C VAL A 767 57.90 -37.18 -26.44
N LYS A 768 56.71 -37.21 -27.00
CA LYS A 768 56.21 -36.28 -28.02
C LYS A 768 55.83 -34.93 -27.40
N VAL A 769 56.38 -33.84 -27.93
CA VAL A 769 56.14 -32.49 -27.50
C VAL A 769 55.65 -31.65 -28.64
N LEU A 770 54.39 -31.21 -28.57
CA LEU A 770 53.82 -30.26 -29.52
C LEU A 770 53.97 -28.85 -28.97
N LYS A 771 54.54 -27.94 -29.77
CA LYS A 771 54.58 -26.50 -29.46
C LYS A 771 54.06 -25.67 -30.58
N ALA A 772 53.26 -24.64 -30.28
CA ALA A 772 52.78 -23.71 -31.27
C ALA A 772 52.49 -22.33 -30.69
N ALA A 773 52.75 -21.31 -31.50
CA ALA A 773 52.44 -19.92 -31.21
C ALA A 773 51.48 -19.36 -32.27
N PHE A 774 50.38 -18.81 -31.84
CA PHE A 774 49.32 -18.29 -32.69
C PHE A 774 49.17 -16.76 -32.54
N ALA A 775 48.54 -16.13 -33.53
CA ALA A 775 48.08 -14.77 -33.46
C ALA A 775 46.55 -14.75 -33.42
N ASN A 776 45.98 -14.00 -32.44
CA ASN A 776 44.54 -13.77 -32.30
C ASN A 776 43.66 -15.03 -32.18
N LYS A 777 44.14 -16.08 -31.52
CA LYS A 777 43.36 -17.28 -31.24
C LYS A 777 42.66 -17.17 -29.88
N ASP A 778 41.39 -17.57 -29.82
CA ASP A 778 40.66 -17.57 -28.57
C ASP A 778 41.17 -18.64 -27.60
N VAL A 779 41.06 -18.38 -26.32
CA VAL A 779 41.50 -19.31 -25.27
C VAL A 779 40.79 -20.64 -25.32
N ASN A 780 39.49 -20.65 -25.72
CA ASN A 780 38.73 -21.89 -25.80
C ASN A 780 39.18 -22.73 -27.00
N GLU A 781 39.57 -22.10 -28.10
CA GLU A 781 40.16 -22.80 -29.23
C GLU A 781 41.49 -23.47 -28.82
N LEU A 782 42.36 -22.77 -28.07
CA LEU A 782 43.60 -23.36 -27.54
C LEU A 782 43.33 -24.54 -26.61
N LYS A 783 42.33 -24.45 -25.75
CA LYS A 783 41.90 -25.55 -24.88
C LYS A 783 41.43 -26.77 -25.68
N GLU A 784 40.65 -26.55 -26.73
CA GLU A 784 40.19 -27.62 -27.60
C GLU A 784 41.33 -28.28 -28.34
N ILE A 785 42.33 -27.50 -28.82
CA ILE A 785 43.54 -28.04 -29.44
C ILE A 785 44.32 -28.89 -28.44
N VAL A 786 44.48 -28.43 -27.21
CA VAL A 786 45.19 -29.20 -26.16
C VAL A 786 44.44 -30.50 -25.84
N ASP A 787 43.13 -30.47 -25.63
CA ASP A 787 42.38 -31.67 -25.26
C ASP A 787 42.39 -32.71 -26.38
N ARG A 788 42.08 -32.31 -27.59
CA ARG A 788 42.13 -33.25 -28.77
C ARG A 788 43.56 -33.68 -29.14
N GLY A 789 44.50 -32.77 -28.94
CA GLY A 789 45.91 -33.10 -29.14
C GLY A 789 46.42 -34.16 -28.18
N LYS A 790 46.04 -34.11 -26.88
CA LYS A 790 46.33 -35.14 -25.88
C LYS A 790 45.76 -36.51 -26.28
N GLU A 791 44.49 -36.52 -26.76
CA GLU A 791 43.86 -37.75 -27.25
C GLU A 791 44.61 -38.39 -28.39
N LYS A 792 45.09 -37.58 -29.35
CA LYS A 792 45.83 -38.11 -30.54
C LYS A 792 47.25 -38.49 -30.26
N LEU A 793 47.95 -37.72 -29.40
CA LEU A 793 49.33 -38.07 -28.99
C LEU A 793 49.41 -39.30 -28.11
N GLN A 794 48.32 -39.62 -27.33
CA GLN A 794 48.22 -40.67 -26.34
C GLN A 794 49.23 -40.54 -25.17
N SER A 795 50.50 -40.18 -25.48
CA SER A 795 51.56 -39.86 -24.51
C SER A 795 52.34 -38.65 -25.06
N GLY A 796 52.29 -37.51 -24.35
CA GLY A 796 52.97 -36.29 -24.82
C GLY A 796 52.61 -35.02 -24.06
N ILE A 797 53.25 -33.94 -24.45
CA ILE A 797 53.09 -32.62 -23.87
C ILE A 797 52.67 -31.65 -24.98
N ILE A 798 51.79 -30.75 -24.72
CA ILE A 798 51.32 -29.72 -25.65
C ILE A 798 51.49 -28.34 -24.98
N ILE A 799 52.18 -27.44 -25.68
CA ILE A 799 52.53 -26.08 -25.25
C ILE A 799 52.00 -25.12 -26.29
N LEU A 800 50.94 -24.42 -26.02
CA LEU A 800 50.33 -23.46 -26.92
C LEU A 800 50.37 -22.06 -26.33
N GLY A 801 50.61 -21.08 -27.18
CA GLY A 801 50.56 -19.66 -26.86
C GLY A 801 49.83 -18.87 -27.93
N THR A 802 49.13 -17.82 -27.56
CA THR A 802 48.52 -16.87 -28.50
C THR A 802 48.73 -15.43 -28.06
N ASN A 803 48.92 -14.58 -29.05
CA ASN A 803 48.81 -13.14 -28.85
C ASN A 803 47.37 -12.73 -29.13
N ASN A 804 46.63 -12.34 -28.11
CA ASN A 804 45.25 -11.86 -28.24
C ASN A 804 45.20 -10.39 -27.83
N ASP A 805 45.03 -9.49 -28.79
CA ASP A 805 44.98 -8.03 -28.59
C ASP A 805 46.15 -7.48 -27.73
N GLY A 806 47.36 -7.92 -28.02
CA GLY A 806 48.58 -7.48 -27.34
C GLY A 806 48.87 -8.15 -25.99
N LYS A 807 48.04 -9.11 -25.59
CA LYS A 807 48.23 -9.90 -24.36
C LYS A 807 48.58 -11.34 -24.73
N ALA A 808 49.54 -11.91 -24.03
CA ALA A 808 49.89 -13.32 -24.17
C ALA A 808 48.92 -14.21 -23.36
N ILE A 809 48.49 -15.30 -23.97
CA ILE A 809 47.74 -16.37 -23.31
C ILE A 809 48.42 -17.68 -23.62
N PHE A 810 48.65 -18.51 -22.60
CA PHE A 810 49.28 -19.81 -22.72
C PHE A 810 48.38 -20.90 -22.21
N VAL A 811 48.31 -22.03 -22.89
CA VAL A 811 47.59 -23.22 -22.46
C VAL A 811 48.54 -24.43 -22.64
N VAL A 812 48.69 -25.18 -21.57
CA VAL A 812 49.57 -26.36 -21.53
C VAL A 812 48.81 -27.60 -21.12
N GLY A 813 48.96 -28.67 -21.86
CA GLY A 813 48.47 -30.01 -21.54
C GLY A 813 49.56 -31.04 -21.40
N VAL A 814 49.47 -31.89 -20.43
CA VAL A 814 50.34 -33.02 -20.17
C VAL A 814 49.51 -34.29 -20.04
N THR A 815 49.86 -35.35 -20.69
CA THR A 815 49.17 -36.64 -20.57
C THR A 815 49.40 -37.26 -19.21
N LYS A 816 48.48 -38.09 -18.74
CA LYS A 816 48.46 -38.62 -17.34
C LYS A 816 49.72 -39.44 -16.99
N ASP A 817 50.29 -40.14 -17.93
CA ASP A 817 51.50 -40.94 -17.79
C ASP A 817 52.76 -40.12 -17.56
N LEU A 818 52.77 -38.84 -17.95
CA LEU A 818 53.92 -37.93 -17.87
C LEU A 818 53.85 -36.95 -16.69
N ILE A 819 52.77 -36.88 -15.98
CA ILE A 819 52.53 -35.94 -14.84
C ILE A 819 53.59 -36.14 -13.71
N SER A 820 54.09 -37.38 -13.54
CA SER A 820 55.14 -37.68 -12.55
C SER A 820 56.49 -37.09 -12.92
N LYS A 821 56.76 -36.86 -14.22
CA LYS A 821 58.02 -36.28 -14.73
C LYS A 821 57.95 -34.76 -14.80
N VAL A 822 56.86 -34.24 -15.39
CA VAL A 822 56.67 -32.78 -15.54
C VAL A 822 55.18 -32.43 -15.43
N LYS A 823 54.85 -31.32 -14.76
CA LYS A 823 53.46 -30.86 -14.57
C LYS A 823 53.13 -29.65 -15.47
N ALA A 824 51.93 -29.61 -16.03
CA ALA A 824 51.50 -28.53 -16.91
C ALA A 824 51.60 -27.15 -16.22
N GLY A 825 51.36 -27.09 -14.90
CA GLY A 825 51.50 -25.88 -14.11
C GLY A 825 52.93 -25.31 -14.01
N GLU A 826 53.94 -26.19 -14.07
CA GLU A 826 55.36 -25.77 -14.05
C GLU A 826 55.73 -25.21 -15.44
N ILE A 827 55.33 -25.88 -16.49
CA ILE A 827 55.57 -25.43 -17.89
C ILE A 827 54.92 -24.11 -18.20
N VAL A 828 53.64 -23.97 -17.89
CA VAL A 828 52.90 -22.74 -18.19
C VAL A 828 53.41 -21.52 -17.39
N LYS A 829 53.96 -21.76 -16.20
CA LYS A 829 54.57 -20.71 -15.36
C LYS A 829 55.85 -20.15 -16.02
N VAL A 830 56.66 -21.03 -16.62
CA VAL A 830 57.86 -20.59 -17.38
C VAL A 830 57.44 -19.71 -18.56
N ALA A 831 56.46 -20.18 -19.34
CA ALA A 831 55.97 -19.38 -20.47
C ALA A 831 55.40 -18.01 -20.01
N ALA A 832 54.60 -17.99 -18.93
CA ALA A 832 54.03 -16.77 -18.43
C ALA A 832 55.08 -15.76 -17.94
N GLN A 833 56.15 -16.22 -17.30
CA GLN A 833 57.24 -15.36 -16.78
C GLN A 833 57.93 -14.61 -17.90
N VAL A 834 58.17 -15.24 -19.05
CA VAL A 834 58.79 -14.60 -20.23
C VAL A 834 57.87 -13.47 -20.75
N ALA A 835 56.58 -13.65 -20.73
CA ALA A 835 55.62 -12.65 -21.19
C ALA A 835 55.19 -11.65 -20.08
N GLY A 836 55.91 -11.60 -18.94
CA GLY A 836 55.62 -10.68 -17.85
C GLY A 836 54.33 -10.98 -17.10
N GLY A 837 53.95 -12.24 -16.99
CA GLY A 837 52.72 -12.73 -16.37
C GLY A 837 52.94 -13.80 -15.33
N ASN A 838 51.84 -14.43 -14.92
CA ASN A 838 51.82 -15.58 -14.00
C ASN A 838 50.62 -16.48 -14.32
N GLY A 839 50.66 -17.71 -13.84
CA GLY A 839 49.60 -18.65 -14.04
C GLY A 839 49.88 -19.98 -13.37
N GLY A 840 48.95 -20.93 -13.54
CA GLY A 840 49.06 -22.25 -12.98
C GLY A 840 47.83 -23.09 -13.38
N GLY A 841 47.70 -24.24 -12.75
CA GLY A 841 46.60 -25.17 -13.02
C GLY A 841 46.87 -26.54 -12.43
N ARG A 842 46.07 -27.49 -12.88
CA ARG A 842 46.22 -28.89 -12.54
C ARG A 842 47.45 -29.47 -13.13
N PRO A 843 47.97 -30.59 -12.63
CA PRO A 843 49.14 -31.25 -13.18
C PRO A 843 49.04 -31.67 -14.67
N ASP A 844 47.81 -31.98 -15.11
CA ASP A 844 47.49 -32.43 -16.47
C ASP A 844 47.08 -31.30 -17.42
N PHE A 845 46.72 -30.09 -16.89
CA PHE A 845 46.23 -28.95 -17.66
C PHE A 845 46.45 -27.65 -16.90
N ALA A 846 47.05 -26.68 -17.53
CA ALA A 846 47.30 -25.36 -16.96
C ALA A 846 47.14 -24.23 -17.96
N GLN A 847 46.79 -23.05 -17.43
CA GLN A 847 46.60 -21.84 -18.24
C GLN A 847 47.30 -20.66 -17.54
N ALA A 848 47.86 -19.77 -18.34
CA ALA A 848 48.48 -18.55 -17.86
C ALA A 848 48.25 -17.39 -18.79
N GLY A 849 48.36 -16.16 -18.26
CA GLY A 849 48.37 -14.93 -19.05
C GLY A 849 49.66 -14.16 -18.87
N GLY A 850 50.01 -13.38 -19.87
CA GLY A 850 51.15 -12.46 -19.89
C GLY A 850 50.74 -11.08 -20.37
N LYS A 851 51.53 -10.06 -20.04
CA LYS A 851 51.27 -8.67 -20.43
C LYS A 851 51.79 -8.32 -21.83
N ASP A 852 52.77 -9.10 -22.31
CA ASP A 852 53.39 -8.86 -23.61
C ASP A 852 53.02 -9.96 -24.61
N GLY A 853 52.10 -9.64 -25.55
CA GLY A 853 51.66 -10.56 -26.57
C GLY A 853 52.74 -10.82 -27.64
N ASN A 854 53.76 -9.95 -27.81
CA ASN A 854 54.86 -10.16 -28.77
C ASN A 854 55.86 -11.21 -28.25
N ALA A 855 55.92 -11.45 -26.97
CA ALA A 855 56.80 -12.46 -26.36
C ALA A 855 56.27 -13.91 -26.48
N VAL A 856 55.09 -14.14 -27.07
CA VAL A 856 54.43 -15.45 -27.13
C VAL A 856 55.29 -16.53 -27.71
N LYS A 857 55.98 -16.27 -28.85
CA LYS A 857 56.85 -17.24 -29.51
C LYS A 857 58.02 -17.59 -28.62
N GLU A 858 58.70 -16.59 -28.09
CA GLU A 858 59.85 -16.76 -27.18
C GLU A 858 59.46 -17.54 -25.92
N ALA A 859 58.27 -17.20 -25.39
CA ALA A 859 57.72 -17.84 -24.16
C ALA A 859 57.43 -19.35 -24.40
N VAL A 860 56.84 -19.68 -25.56
CA VAL A 860 56.59 -21.09 -25.96
C VAL A 860 57.93 -21.85 -26.15
N ASP A 861 58.93 -21.23 -26.80
CA ASP A 861 60.24 -21.85 -27.00
C ASP A 861 60.98 -22.04 -25.65
N LYS A 862 60.93 -21.09 -24.72
CA LYS A 862 61.47 -21.26 -23.35
C LYS A 862 60.78 -22.33 -22.53
N ALA A 863 59.47 -22.42 -22.65
CA ALA A 863 58.71 -23.49 -22.04
C ALA A 863 59.06 -24.87 -22.59
N PHE A 864 59.37 -24.92 -23.90
CA PHE A 864 59.86 -26.13 -24.55
C PHE A 864 61.26 -26.50 -24.07
N GLU A 865 62.19 -25.54 -23.97
CA GLU A 865 63.55 -25.76 -23.42
C GLU A 865 63.46 -26.34 -21.97
N PHE A 866 62.59 -25.76 -21.14
CA PHE A 866 62.32 -26.25 -19.79
C PHE A 866 61.84 -27.71 -19.79
N VAL A 867 60.99 -28.09 -20.72
CA VAL A 867 60.52 -29.47 -20.85
C VAL A 867 61.66 -30.37 -21.29
N ASN A 868 62.54 -29.92 -22.17
CA ASN A 868 63.71 -30.68 -22.61
C ASN A 868 64.74 -30.95 -21.49
N GLU A 869 64.88 -30.00 -20.55
CA GLU A 869 65.75 -30.16 -19.38
C GLU A 869 65.14 -31.14 -18.32
N LYS A 870 63.83 -31.27 -18.26
CA LYS A 870 63.12 -32.06 -17.28
C LYS A 870 62.88 -33.54 -17.69
N LEU A 871 62.75 -33.81 -19.00
CA LEU A 871 62.53 -35.14 -19.54
C LEU A 871 63.89 -35.88 -19.74
#